data_ed8bd34717a0b5ebe5f79a86a8376b23
#
_entry.id   ed8bd34717a0b5ebe5f79a86a8376b23
#
_cell.length_a   1.000
_cell.length_b   1.000
_cell.length_c   1.000
_cell.angle_alpha   90.00
_cell.angle_beta   90.00
_cell.angle_gamma   90.00
#
_symmetry.space_group_name_H-M   'P 1'
#
loop_
_entity.id
_entity.type
_entity.pdbx_description
1 polymer ?
#
loop_
_entity_poly.entity_id
_entity_poly.type
_entity_poly.pdbx_seq_one_letter_code
_entity_poly.pdbx_strand_id
1 'polypeptide(L)'
;MHRQSAIAAAVLLSLSLPAQAQETPKQDGAKKLETVVVTGIRASLKKALDTKRDAESIIDVVTAEDVGKFPATNVAEAITVIPGVTIDKAFGQGEKISILGTDPALNRTLLNGQAIASGDWFMAEQQGRSFNYTLLAPQLVNKVEVHKSPEAWLDEGSVGGTVNISTRKPLDMKGLTLAGSVNYLYNDRVGNGKPTLSGLFGWKNEANTFGMLVSAQRSEERIRRDGVESYGTVRGSAYINGVGGSPNSVTTTSTDWSQNPPATMPPSCVGNCKTTLLANPNAIAPNSISAHYFDQTRDRDTLSLSLQARPHKKLDVEFNLLDVKAKYDNITHSMFAFNGNPWNSLNALTDLSVDGGVINKASFRNGLTVYDLINRRATVNTDSHDLKLTWKEDRWFASAHAGSSKATGGTDRQVFGEFLGKANYSYDLSGSVPKLNFTGYQTAPISDIAVHMPPAKSGSPFNDAEGFRLDGGGPAGGWHTNPPNATNWGAGWGGNIVAKPTKDEEKYFQLDFGVKFVDSPVHQVRFGIKRREHETGQTMSGVSLASIKGYGDLSATQFSPKSVPSGYLAGFGDVGDLSKRFMIDGWALADYINSGKWLAPWQTMPTPSTFSDPSYAANTWVVKENVNAGYVQADFSQDRLRGNVGVRLVKTESNSMGWACTVNTSPCPADKYAPTSVKKSYTNTLPSLNVVYDLNDSVVLRGSAAKVMARPNYGDMSSYLWIADATLTGGGGNPDLKPYKSTNLDFSAEWYFASNAILAGTLFHKKVDDYILTTTRKETHYNQNRQRNEEYDISRPSNAGSATIKGFSLAYQATFGNGLGLLTNYTHAEAKAATGARLPFNSKHQVTFSPFYETDRWSARATYSWRSKYYTQADRGNFLVTDDYGSLEANINFKITDKLTLGLDGMNLLDSEYRSYAEVAGVAATEKLTRGIYKTGRRYMATLRFTY
;
A
#
# COMPACT_ATOMS: atom_id res chain seq x y z
N MET A 1 18.75 -0.25 -22.17
CA MET A 1 19.53 0.95 -22.48
C MET A 1 18.91 1.86 -23.55
N HIS A 2 18.20 1.39 -24.57
CA HIS A 2 17.65 2.26 -25.63
C HIS A 2 16.36 3.02 -25.31
N ARG A 3 15.64 2.70 -24.24
CA ARG A 3 14.42 3.43 -23.87
C ARG A 3 14.66 4.68 -23.03
N GLN A 4 15.82 4.79 -22.38
CA GLN A 4 16.15 5.97 -21.55
C GLN A 4 16.58 7.19 -22.35
N SER A 5 17.12 7.00 -23.55
CA SER A 5 17.61 8.09 -24.40
C SER A 5 16.48 8.92 -25.02
N ALA A 6 15.32 8.33 -25.26
CA ALA A 6 14.18 9.03 -25.88
C ALA A 6 13.47 10.00 -24.93
N ILE A 7 13.46 9.69 -23.62
CA ILE A 7 12.80 10.52 -22.60
C ILE A 7 13.69 11.73 -22.27
N ALA A 8 15.00 11.56 -22.21
CA ALA A 8 15.95 12.66 -22.01
C ALA A 8 15.93 13.65 -23.19
N ALA A 9 15.75 13.16 -24.42
CA ALA A 9 15.61 14.00 -25.61
C ALA A 9 14.30 14.80 -25.63
N ALA A 10 13.18 14.22 -25.14
CA ALA A 10 11.90 14.91 -25.04
C ALA A 10 11.92 16.06 -24.01
N VAL A 11 12.61 15.86 -22.87
CA VAL A 11 12.80 16.90 -21.85
C VAL A 11 13.71 18.03 -22.33
N LEU A 12 14.76 17.72 -23.08
CA LEU A 12 15.67 18.72 -23.66
C LEU A 12 15.04 19.50 -24.82
N LEU A 13 14.16 18.85 -25.63
CA LEU A 13 13.42 19.54 -26.70
C LEU A 13 12.33 20.50 -26.17
N SER A 14 11.75 20.22 -25.00
CA SER A 14 10.79 21.14 -24.37
C SER A 14 11.43 22.41 -23.80
N LEU A 15 12.74 22.38 -23.52
CA LEU A 15 13.51 23.53 -23.03
C LEU A 15 14.00 24.47 -24.14
N SER A 16 13.89 24.10 -25.41
CA SER A 16 14.43 24.86 -26.56
C SER A 16 13.37 25.67 -27.34
N LEU A 17 12.12 25.71 -26.89
CA LEU A 17 11.11 26.58 -27.50
C LEU A 17 11.26 28.03 -26.99
N PRO A 18 11.42 29.03 -27.86
CA PRO A 18 11.55 30.42 -27.43
C PRO A 18 10.22 30.89 -26.85
N ALA A 19 10.21 31.35 -25.62
CA ALA A 19 9.09 32.05 -25.01
C ALA A 19 8.92 33.40 -25.69
N GLN A 20 7.89 33.58 -26.52
CA GLN A 20 7.51 34.94 -26.98
C GLN A 20 6.84 35.65 -25.80
N ALA A 21 7.56 36.67 -25.29
CA ALA A 21 7.02 37.54 -24.27
C ALA A 21 5.93 38.42 -24.91
N GLN A 22 4.72 38.35 -24.39
CA GLN A 22 3.62 39.23 -24.74
C GLN A 22 3.69 40.48 -23.85
N GLU A 23 3.67 41.65 -24.45
CA GLU A 23 3.72 42.95 -23.77
C GLU A 23 2.53 43.13 -22.81
N THR A 24 2.82 43.66 -21.63
CA THR A 24 1.86 43.95 -20.56
C THR A 24 1.02 45.19 -20.91
N PRO A 25 -0.31 45.16 -20.83
CA PRO A 25 -1.15 46.35 -20.81
C PRO A 25 -1.05 47.03 -19.44
N LYS A 26 -0.89 48.38 -19.48
CA LYS A 26 -0.91 49.24 -18.31
C LYS A 26 -2.19 49.11 -17.47
N GLN A 27 -2.02 48.99 -16.19
CA GLN A 27 -3.08 48.95 -15.18
C GLN A 27 -3.76 50.31 -15.03
N ASP A 28 -5.03 50.42 -15.35
CA ASP A 28 -5.92 51.47 -14.91
C ASP A 28 -7.03 50.90 -14.00
N GLY A 29 -7.12 51.49 -12.80
CA GLY A 29 -8.31 51.55 -11.97
C GLY A 29 -8.79 50.23 -11.31
N ALA A 30 -8.67 50.14 -10.00
CA ALA A 30 -9.25 49.08 -9.17
C ALA A 30 -10.80 49.01 -9.34
N LYS A 31 -11.27 48.14 -10.20
CA LYS A 31 -12.63 47.62 -10.17
C LYS A 31 -12.69 46.45 -9.21
N LYS A 32 -13.62 46.50 -8.24
CA LYS A 32 -14.03 45.30 -7.44
C LYS A 32 -14.28 44.13 -8.38
N LEU A 33 -13.38 43.18 -8.40
CA LEU A 33 -13.57 41.91 -9.11
C LEU A 33 -14.69 41.17 -8.40
N GLU A 34 -15.81 41.01 -9.06
CA GLU A 34 -16.75 39.92 -8.78
C GLU A 34 -15.96 38.62 -8.80
N THR A 35 -16.22 37.78 -7.83
CA THR A 35 -15.57 36.47 -7.71
C THR A 35 -15.98 35.62 -8.91
N VAL A 36 -15.24 35.71 -10.00
CA VAL A 36 -15.39 34.84 -11.16
C VAL A 36 -15.02 33.46 -10.67
N VAL A 37 -15.99 32.54 -10.67
CA VAL A 37 -15.72 31.13 -10.48
C VAL A 37 -14.88 30.69 -11.65
N VAL A 38 -13.59 30.56 -11.38
CA VAL A 38 -12.60 30.20 -12.38
C VAL A 38 -12.78 28.71 -12.66
N THR A 39 -13.28 28.35 -13.83
CA THR A 39 -13.50 26.99 -14.27
C THR A 39 -12.50 26.62 -15.36
N GLY A 40 -11.83 25.46 -15.22
CA GLY A 40 -10.90 24.94 -16.22
C GLY A 40 -9.53 24.55 -15.67
N ILE A 41 -8.77 23.79 -16.45
CA ILE A 41 -7.44 23.30 -16.09
C ILE A 41 -6.49 24.50 -15.86
N ARG A 42 -6.45 25.45 -16.79
CA ARG A 42 -5.57 26.62 -16.71
C ARG A 42 -5.79 27.47 -15.47
N ALA A 43 -7.02 27.63 -15.13
CA ALA A 43 -7.44 28.43 -13.99
C ALA A 43 -7.15 27.74 -12.65
N SER A 44 -7.32 26.45 -12.61
CA SER A 44 -6.95 25.59 -11.50
C SER A 44 -5.45 25.63 -11.24
N LEU A 45 -4.65 25.47 -12.29
CA LEU A 45 -3.19 25.55 -12.23
C LEU A 45 -2.70 26.92 -11.78
N LYS A 46 -3.34 28.02 -12.28
CA LYS A 46 -3.02 29.38 -11.81
C LYS A 46 -3.29 29.54 -10.32
N LYS A 47 -4.45 29.10 -9.83
CA LYS A 47 -4.80 29.18 -8.41
C LYS A 47 -3.83 28.36 -7.54
N ALA A 48 -3.40 27.20 -8.01
CA ALA A 48 -2.40 26.37 -7.33
C ALA A 48 -1.05 27.11 -7.26
N LEU A 49 -0.62 27.75 -8.35
CA LEU A 49 0.61 28.56 -8.39
C LEU A 49 0.53 29.78 -7.47
N ASP A 50 -0.60 30.51 -7.48
CA ASP A 50 -0.78 31.67 -6.59
C ASP A 50 -0.70 31.20 -5.11
N THR A 51 -1.37 30.11 -4.75
CA THR A 51 -1.31 29.56 -3.39
C THR A 51 0.13 29.13 -3.02
N LYS A 52 0.87 28.51 -3.94
CA LYS A 52 2.26 28.12 -3.73
C LYS A 52 3.15 29.36 -3.55
N ARG A 53 2.97 30.38 -4.38
CA ARG A 53 3.77 31.60 -4.34
C ARG A 53 3.60 32.35 -3.01
N ASP A 54 2.36 32.42 -2.52
CA ASP A 54 2.02 33.15 -1.29
C ASP A 54 2.42 32.38 -0.01
N ALA A 55 2.68 31.10 -0.10
CA ALA A 55 3.04 30.29 1.06
C ALA A 55 4.38 30.73 1.67
N GLU A 56 4.50 30.62 3.01
CA GLU A 56 5.72 30.89 3.77
C GLU A 56 6.62 29.65 3.92
N SER A 57 6.14 28.49 3.50
CA SER A 57 6.84 27.20 3.53
C SER A 57 6.92 26.57 2.13
N ILE A 58 7.62 25.48 1.95
CA ILE A 58 7.70 24.76 0.68
C ILE A 58 6.49 23.85 0.56
N ILE A 59 5.52 24.25 -0.26
CA ILE A 59 4.30 23.49 -0.53
C ILE A 59 4.08 23.27 -2.02
N ASP A 60 3.33 22.25 -2.35
CA ASP A 60 2.69 22.06 -3.65
C ASP A 60 1.19 21.87 -3.48
N VAL A 61 0.42 22.35 -4.44
CA VAL A 61 -1.05 22.41 -4.34
C VAL A 61 -1.71 21.82 -5.59
N VAL A 62 -2.76 21.02 -5.37
CA VAL A 62 -3.69 20.58 -6.41
C VAL A 62 -5.08 21.01 -5.99
N THR A 63 -5.82 21.65 -6.87
CA THR A 63 -7.16 22.18 -6.55
C THR A 63 -8.28 21.24 -7.03
N ALA A 64 -9.49 21.46 -6.53
CA ALA A 64 -10.69 20.67 -6.81
C ALA A 64 -11.00 20.47 -8.30
N GLU A 65 -10.76 21.51 -9.10
CA GLU A 65 -10.99 21.45 -10.55
C GLU A 65 -10.08 20.42 -11.22
N ASP A 66 -8.82 20.35 -10.79
CA ASP A 66 -7.90 19.33 -11.26
C ASP A 66 -8.26 17.96 -10.70
N VAL A 67 -8.50 17.84 -9.40
CA VAL A 67 -8.86 16.56 -8.77
C VAL A 67 -10.12 15.97 -9.40
N GLY A 68 -11.13 16.80 -9.71
CA GLY A 68 -12.38 16.36 -10.33
C GLY A 68 -12.32 16.06 -11.83
N LYS A 69 -11.27 16.54 -12.51
CA LYS A 69 -11.06 16.34 -13.96
C LYS A 69 -9.92 15.40 -14.29
N PHE A 70 -9.14 14.98 -13.30
CA PHE A 70 -8.19 13.89 -13.47
C PHE A 70 -8.94 12.59 -13.72
N PRO A 71 -8.41 11.67 -14.54
CA PRO A 71 -8.91 10.31 -14.63
C PRO A 71 -8.46 9.55 -13.37
N ALA A 72 -8.98 9.95 -12.22
CA ALA A 72 -8.61 9.44 -10.91
C ALA A 72 -9.83 8.86 -10.21
N THR A 73 -9.67 7.66 -9.67
CA THR A 73 -10.71 7.01 -8.86
C THR A 73 -10.62 7.41 -7.38
N ASN A 74 -9.48 7.98 -6.97
CA ASN A 74 -9.23 8.47 -5.63
C ASN A 74 -8.23 9.65 -5.62
N VAL A 75 -8.05 10.26 -4.45
CA VAL A 75 -7.20 11.45 -4.26
C VAL A 75 -5.72 11.17 -4.51
N ALA A 76 -5.21 9.96 -4.19
CA ALA A 76 -3.79 9.64 -4.41
C ALA A 76 -3.42 9.69 -5.90
N GLU A 77 -4.29 9.21 -6.77
CA GLU A 77 -4.06 9.25 -8.21
C GLU A 77 -3.98 10.70 -8.74
N ALA A 78 -4.80 11.60 -8.18
CA ALA A 78 -4.83 13.00 -8.59
C ALA A 78 -3.57 13.79 -8.17
N ILE A 79 -2.90 13.41 -7.09
CA ILE A 79 -1.71 14.14 -6.59
C ILE A 79 -0.37 13.61 -7.15
N THR A 80 -0.38 12.63 -8.02
CA THR A 80 0.85 12.13 -8.69
C THR A 80 1.54 13.15 -9.58
N VAL A 81 0.85 14.23 -9.93
CA VAL A 81 1.43 15.36 -10.67
C VAL A 81 2.33 16.24 -9.80
N ILE A 82 2.30 16.08 -8.48
CA ILE A 82 3.14 16.82 -7.54
C ILE A 82 4.57 16.24 -7.58
N PRO A 83 5.61 17.07 -7.73
CA PRO A 83 6.99 16.61 -7.75
C PRO A 83 7.37 15.82 -6.51
N GLY A 84 7.96 14.63 -6.69
CA GLY A 84 8.39 13.76 -5.61
C GLY A 84 7.28 12.98 -4.90
N VAL A 85 6.04 13.03 -5.38
CA VAL A 85 4.94 12.18 -4.89
C VAL A 85 4.81 10.94 -5.78
N THR A 86 4.84 9.77 -5.18
CA THR A 86 4.57 8.49 -5.85
C THR A 86 3.52 7.70 -5.11
N ILE A 87 2.83 6.82 -5.82
CA ILE A 87 1.77 5.96 -5.28
C ILE A 87 2.10 4.49 -5.48
N ASP A 88 1.59 3.66 -4.59
CA ASP A 88 1.59 2.21 -4.75
C ASP A 88 0.28 1.78 -5.45
N LYS A 89 0.41 1.01 -6.54
CA LYS A 89 -0.70 0.52 -7.39
C LYS A 89 -0.76 -1.02 -7.46
N ALA A 90 -0.31 -1.73 -6.46
CA ALA A 90 -0.24 -3.20 -6.47
C ALA A 90 -1.56 -3.89 -6.82
N PHE A 91 -2.69 -3.30 -6.47
CA PHE A 91 -4.04 -3.76 -6.83
C PHE A 91 -4.74 -2.88 -7.87
N GLY A 92 -3.97 -2.14 -8.70
CA GLY A 92 -4.48 -1.35 -9.81
C GLY A 92 -5.02 0.04 -9.44
N GLN A 93 -5.13 0.38 -8.17
CA GLN A 93 -5.48 1.70 -7.66
C GLN A 93 -4.37 2.24 -6.76
N GLY A 94 -4.27 3.57 -6.65
CA GLY A 94 -3.36 4.21 -5.71
C GLY A 94 -3.88 4.09 -4.27
N GLU A 95 -3.21 3.29 -3.44
CA GLU A 95 -3.64 3.05 -2.06
C GLU A 95 -2.84 3.88 -1.05
N LYS A 96 -1.53 3.96 -1.22
CA LYS A 96 -0.59 4.64 -0.32
C LYS A 96 0.32 5.58 -1.10
N ILE A 97 0.83 6.61 -0.44
CA ILE A 97 1.72 7.60 -1.06
C ILE A 97 3.08 7.64 -0.38
N SER A 98 4.12 7.85 -1.20
CA SER A 98 5.47 8.22 -0.76
C SER A 98 5.77 9.65 -1.18
N ILE A 99 6.44 10.41 -0.32
CA ILE A 99 6.86 11.80 -0.59
C ILE A 99 8.39 11.86 -0.51
N LEU A 100 9.04 12.34 -1.58
CA LEU A 100 10.50 12.48 -1.67
C LEU A 100 11.25 11.17 -1.35
N GLY A 101 10.67 10.02 -1.71
CA GLY A 101 11.28 8.70 -1.52
C GLY A 101 11.24 8.16 -0.10
N THR A 102 10.37 8.67 0.76
CA THR A 102 10.12 8.12 2.11
C THR A 102 9.10 7.00 2.08
N ASP A 103 9.18 6.10 3.06
CA ASP A 103 8.13 5.11 3.32
C ASP A 103 6.77 5.81 3.55
N PRO A 104 5.64 5.28 3.02
CA PRO A 104 4.31 5.82 3.27
C PRO A 104 3.96 6.04 4.74
N ALA A 105 4.46 5.21 5.65
CA ALA A 105 4.26 5.36 7.08
C ALA A 105 4.99 6.56 7.71
N LEU A 106 5.96 7.14 6.99
CA LEU A 106 6.69 8.35 7.38
C LEU A 106 6.07 9.64 6.81
N ASN A 107 4.87 9.56 6.25
CA ASN A 107 4.10 10.70 5.75
C ASN A 107 2.81 10.86 6.56
N ARG A 108 2.36 12.08 6.73
CA ARG A 108 1.13 12.39 7.47
C ARG A 108 0.01 12.80 6.51
N THR A 109 -1.19 12.25 6.70
CA THR A 109 -2.39 12.70 5.98
C THR A 109 -3.34 13.36 6.96
N LEU A 110 -3.84 14.53 6.58
CA LEU A 110 -4.80 15.32 7.35
C LEU A 110 -6.03 15.60 6.48
N LEU A 111 -7.19 15.63 7.11
CA LEU A 111 -8.44 16.13 6.54
C LEU A 111 -8.83 17.40 7.30
N ASN A 112 -8.95 18.52 6.60
CA ASN A 112 -9.22 19.84 7.21
C ASN A 112 -8.25 20.22 8.34
N GLY A 113 -6.96 19.82 8.21
CA GLY A 113 -5.91 20.06 9.21
C GLY A 113 -5.90 19.11 10.39
N GLN A 114 -6.74 18.07 10.40
CA GLN A 114 -6.82 17.09 11.48
C GLN A 114 -6.55 15.67 10.98
N ALA A 115 -6.08 14.81 11.87
CA ALA A 115 -5.87 13.41 11.55
C ALA A 115 -7.18 12.71 11.19
N ILE A 116 -7.12 11.81 10.23
CA ILE A 116 -8.22 10.96 9.81
C ILE A 116 -7.83 9.51 10.05
N ALA A 117 -8.73 8.76 10.68
CA ALA A 117 -8.57 7.33 10.91
C ALA A 117 -8.65 6.55 9.60
N SER A 118 -7.90 5.46 9.52
CA SER A 118 -7.79 4.65 8.31
C SER A 118 -7.94 3.16 8.62
N GLY A 119 -8.70 2.45 7.80
CA GLY A 119 -8.80 0.99 7.80
C GLY A 119 -8.27 0.42 6.49
N ASP A 120 -7.80 -0.82 6.56
CA ASP A 120 -7.41 -1.59 5.38
C ASP A 120 -8.33 -2.81 5.22
N TRP A 121 -8.38 -3.38 4.03
CA TRP A 121 -9.22 -4.55 3.71
C TRP A 121 -8.41 -5.85 3.65
N PHE A 122 -7.09 -5.75 3.48
CA PHE A 122 -6.26 -6.88 3.12
C PHE A 122 -5.74 -7.64 4.35
N MET A 123 -5.93 -8.97 4.37
CA MET A 123 -5.56 -9.84 5.49
C MET A 123 -4.07 -9.74 5.86
N ALA A 124 -3.19 -9.64 4.86
CA ALA A 124 -1.75 -9.62 5.10
C ALA A 124 -1.23 -8.24 5.56
N GLU A 125 -2.02 -7.16 5.39
CA GLU A 125 -1.64 -5.85 5.89
C GLU A 125 -1.78 -5.79 7.41
N GLN A 126 -0.83 -5.13 8.04
CA GLN A 126 -0.91 -4.74 9.45
C GLN A 126 -1.51 -3.34 9.54
N GLN A 127 -2.35 -3.12 10.54
CA GLN A 127 -2.83 -1.77 10.82
C GLN A 127 -1.64 -0.85 11.06
N GLY A 128 -1.46 0.14 10.18
CA GLY A 128 -0.29 1.03 10.11
C GLY A 128 -0.64 2.50 10.24
N ARG A 129 0.35 3.37 10.03
CA ARG A 129 0.19 4.84 10.09
C ARG A 129 -0.09 5.47 8.73
N SER A 130 0.03 4.72 7.65
CA SER A 130 -0.29 5.21 6.29
C SER A 130 -1.80 5.26 6.09
N PHE A 131 -2.27 6.35 5.49
CA PHE A 131 -3.68 6.49 5.14
C PHE A 131 -4.02 5.73 3.86
N ASN A 132 -5.15 5.06 3.83
CA ASN A 132 -5.68 4.38 2.65
C ASN A 132 -6.50 5.37 1.80
N TYR A 133 -5.90 5.88 0.74
CA TYR A 133 -6.52 6.90 -0.12
C TYR A 133 -7.69 6.40 -0.97
N THR A 134 -7.90 5.09 -1.07
CA THR A 134 -9.07 4.54 -1.77
C THR A 134 -10.38 4.88 -1.08
N LEU A 135 -10.33 5.29 0.18
CA LEU A 135 -11.50 5.69 0.97
C LEU A 135 -12.00 7.09 0.61
N LEU A 136 -11.16 7.99 0.09
CA LEU A 136 -11.54 9.36 -0.21
C LEU A 136 -11.95 9.56 -1.67
N ALA A 137 -13.22 9.90 -1.85
CA ALA A 137 -13.76 10.25 -3.15
C ALA A 137 -13.24 11.63 -3.61
N PRO A 138 -12.76 11.77 -4.87
CA PRO A 138 -12.22 13.03 -5.38
C PRO A 138 -13.20 14.22 -5.31
N GLN A 139 -14.50 13.96 -5.39
CA GLN A 139 -15.57 14.97 -5.39
C GLN A 139 -15.68 15.74 -4.07
N LEU A 140 -15.21 15.18 -2.96
CA LEU A 140 -15.23 15.82 -1.64
C LEU A 140 -14.20 16.93 -1.52
N VAL A 141 -13.16 16.88 -2.33
CA VAL A 141 -11.96 17.69 -2.19
C VAL A 141 -12.15 19.08 -2.76
N ASN A 142 -11.71 20.09 -2.04
CA ASN A 142 -11.54 21.46 -2.52
C ASN A 142 -10.11 21.72 -2.99
N LYS A 143 -9.13 21.31 -2.17
CA LYS A 143 -7.70 21.37 -2.50
C LYS A 143 -6.94 20.31 -1.71
N VAL A 144 -5.79 19.92 -2.24
CA VAL A 144 -4.79 19.12 -1.54
C VAL A 144 -3.50 19.91 -1.49
N GLU A 145 -2.99 20.13 -0.30
CA GLU A 145 -1.71 20.77 -0.04
C GLU A 145 -0.71 19.71 0.42
N VAL A 146 0.44 19.64 -0.24
CA VAL A 146 1.55 18.79 0.19
C VAL A 146 2.64 19.67 0.77
N HIS A 147 2.71 19.71 2.09
CA HIS A 147 3.73 20.44 2.84
C HIS A 147 5.01 19.61 2.86
N LYS A 148 6.02 20.06 2.13
CA LYS A 148 7.35 19.42 2.09
C LYS A 148 8.27 19.95 3.17
N SER A 149 8.05 21.18 3.63
CA SER A 149 8.70 21.71 4.82
C SER A 149 7.68 21.90 5.95
N PRO A 150 8.06 21.59 7.21
CA PRO A 150 7.17 21.67 8.34
C PRO A 150 7.02 23.09 8.86
N GLU A 151 5.90 23.34 9.51
CA GLU A 151 5.62 24.54 10.31
C GLU A 151 5.21 24.10 11.72
N ALA A 152 5.47 24.91 12.75
CA ALA A 152 5.24 24.53 14.14
C ALA A 152 3.75 24.29 14.47
N TRP A 153 2.82 24.95 13.76
CA TRP A 153 1.38 24.76 13.95
C TRP A 153 0.85 23.46 13.34
N LEU A 154 1.55 22.89 12.34
CA LEU A 154 1.17 21.60 11.74
C LEU A 154 1.42 20.45 12.71
N ASP A 155 0.57 19.43 12.61
CA ASP A 155 0.77 18.20 13.37
C ASP A 155 2.08 17.52 12.99
N GLU A 156 2.78 17.09 14.00
CA GLU A 156 3.95 16.22 13.86
C GLU A 156 3.54 14.82 13.37
N GLY A 157 4.52 14.04 12.93
CA GLY A 157 4.32 12.65 12.50
C GLY A 157 4.74 12.39 11.05
N SER A 158 5.49 13.31 10.45
CA SER A 158 6.03 13.11 9.10
C SER A 158 7.52 13.44 9.03
N VAL A 159 8.25 12.64 8.26
CA VAL A 159 9.63 12.88 7.81
C VAL A 159 9.63 13.33 6.34
N GLY A 160 8.81 12.68 5.51
CA GLY A 160 8.69 12.99 4.08
C GLY A 160 7.95 14.28 3.82
N GLY A 161 6.75 14.39 4.35
CA GLY A 161 5.86 15.52 4.21
C GLY A 161 4.46 15.26 4.74
N THR A 162 3.65 16.31 4.79
CA THR A 162 2.25 16.25 5.25
C THR A 162 1.32 16.58 4.10
N VAL A 163 0.34 15.71 3.85
CA VAL A 163 -0.76 15.94 2.91
C VAL A 163 -1.96 16.45 3.66
N ASN A 164 -2.37 17.67 3.40
CA ASN A 164 -3.57 18.26 3.97
C ASN A 164 -4.67 18.34 2.91
N ILE A 165 -5.73 17.58 3.09
CA ILE A 165 -6.89 17.53 2.21
C ILE A 165 -7.94 18.45 2.80
N SER A 166 -8.32 19.50 2.07
CA SER A 166 -9.37 20.41 2.49
C SER A 166 -10.67 20.12 1.74
N THR A 167 -11.76 19.99 2.46
CA THR A 167 -13.10 19.84 1.88
C THR A 167 -13.68 21.18 1.43
N ARG A 168 -14.74 21.13 0.62
CA ARG A 168 -15.45 22.34 0.17
C ARG A 168 -16.19 22.98 1.34
N LYS A 169 -16.17 24.32 1.40
CA LYS A 169 -16.89 25.09 2.44
C LYS A 169 -18.16 25.71 1.88
N PRO A 170 -19.29 25.63 2.60
CA PRO A 170 -20.57 26.14 2.11
C PRO A 170 -20.59 27.63 1.77
N LEU A 171 -19.97 28.47 2.59
CA LEU A 171 -19.98 29.92 2.40
C LEU A 171 -19.08 30.38 1.23
N ASP A 172 -18.17 29.53 0.76
CA ASP A 172 -17.32 29.82 -0.42
C ASP A 172 -18.03 29.49 -1.74
N MET A 173 -19.23 28.90 -1.68
CA MET A 173 -20.01 28.50 -2.84
C MET A 173 -20.94 29.63 -3.30
N LYS A 174 -21.56 29.47 -4.48
CA LYS A 174 -22.70 30.32 -4.92
C LYS A 174 -23.90 30.04 -4.03
N GLY A 175 -24.90 30.92 -4.06
CA GLY A 175 -26.09 30.81 -3.19
C GLY A 175 -26.73 29.44 -3.19
N LEU A 176 -27.16 28.96 -4.36
CA LEU A 176 -27.58 27.59 -4.59
C LEU A 176 -26.61 26.93 -5.55
N THR A 177 -26.14 25.75 -5.21
CA THR A 177 -25.28 24.91 -6.07
C THR A 177 -25.80 23.49 -6.07
N LEU A 178 -26.14 23.00 -7.24
CA LEU A 178 -26.51 21.61 -7.46
C LEU A 178 -25.50 21.01 -8.45
N ALA A 179 -24.85 19.93 -8.09
CA ALA A 179 -23.97 19.21 -9.00
C ALA A 179 -24.21 17.72 -8.88
N GLY A 180 -24.04 17.00 -9.97
CA GLY A 180 -24.18 15.56 -9.98
C GLY A 180 -23.41 14.95 -11.13
N SER A 181 -23.04 13.68 -11.00
CA SER A 181 -22.48 12.91 -12.09
C SER A 181 -22.96 11.46 -12.10
N VAL A 182 -23.04 10.94 -13.32
CA VAL A 182 -23.21 9.52 -13.58
C VAL A 182 -21.99 9.07 -14.36
N ASN A 183 -21.25 8.13 -13.81
CA ASN A 183 -20.06 7.57 -14.42
C ASN A 183 -20.28 6.09 -14.69
N TYR A 184 -19.71 5.58 -15.79
CA TYR A 184 -19.65 4.16 -16.07
C TYR A 184 -18.22 3.77 -16.30
N LEU A 185 -17.66 2.96 -15.39
CA LEU A 185 -16.28 2.50 -15.41
C LEU A 185 -16.19 1.06 -15.94
N TYR A 186 -15.59 0.89 -17.10
CA TYR A 186 -15.34 -0.39 -17.75
C TYR A 186 -13.88 -0.81 -17.57
N ASN A 187 -13.63 -2.07 -17.25
CA ASN A 187 -12.30 -2.67 -17.20
C ASN A 187 -12.20 -3.77 -18.28
N ASP A 188 -11.22 -3.67 -19.17
CA ASP A 188 -11.08 -4.58 -20.33
C ASP A 188 -10.73 -6.01 -19.91
N ARG A 189 -10.00 -6.20 -18.81
CA ARG A 189 -9.65 -7.52 -18.29
C ARG A 189 -10.82 -8.20 -17.58
N VAL A 190 -11.66 -7.42 -16.93
CA VAL A 190 -12.94 -7.91 -16.36
C VAL A 190 -13.96 -8.19 -17.46
N GLY A 191 -13.92 -7.43 -18.55
CA GLY A 191 -14.91 -7.47 -19.63
C GLY A 191 -16.27 -6.89 -19.25
N ASN A 192 -16.34 -6.10 -18.18
CA ASN A 192 -17.57 -5.51 -17.65
C ASN A 192 -17.31 -4.13 -17.05
N GLY A 193 -18.37 -3.33 -16.94
CA GLY A 193 -18.33 -2.02 -16.31
C GLY A 193 -19.34 -1.89 -15.16
N LYS A 194 -19.10 -0.90 -14.32
CA LYS A 194 -19.94 -0.60 -13.17
C LYS A 194 -20.23 0.89 -13.07
N PRO A 195 -21.43 1.27 -12.57
CA PRO A 195 -21.83 2.64 -12.43
C PRO A 195 -21.27 3.28 -11.15
N THR A 196 -21.04 4.59 -11.21
CA THR A 196 -20.84 5.45 -10.04
C THR A 196 -21.80 6.62 -10.14
N LEU A 197 -22.51 6.88 -9.07
CA LEU A 197 -23.43 8.02 -8.94
C LEU A 197 -22.88 8.97 -7.90
N SER A 198 -22.88 10.27 -8.19
CA SER A 198 -22.55 11.29 -7.19
C SER A 198 -23.48 12.48 -7.27
N GLY A 199 -23.73 13.10 -6.11
CA GLY A 199 -24.55 14.28 -5.98
C GLY A 199 -24.00 15.24 -4.94
N LEU A 200 -24.19 16.52 -5.17
CA LEU A 200 -23.80 17.60 -4.27
C LEU A 200 -24.91 18.63 -4.25
N PHE A 201 -25.33 18.98 -3.06
CA PHE A 201 -26.25 20.08 -2.77
C PHE A 201 -25.54 21.07 -1.86
N GLY A 202 -25.39 22.31 -2.33
CA GLY A 202 -24.86 23.43 -1.55
C GLY A 202 -25.85 24.58 -1.52
N TRP A 203 -26.03 25.15 -0.36
CA TRP A 203 -26.88 26.33 -0.17
C TRP A 203 -26.27 27.26 0.86
N LYS A 204 -26.40 28.55 0.63
CA LYS A 204 -26.13 29.60 1.62
C LYS A 204 -27.14 30.73 1.54
N ASN A 205 -27.37 31.37 2.65
CA ASN A 205 -28.28 32.54 2.68
C ASN A 205 -27.65 33.76 2.02
N GLU A 206 -28.44 34.68 1.60
CA GLU A 206 -28.00 35.95 0.93
C GLU A 206 -27.06 36.78 1.80
N ALA A 207 -27.26 36.78 3.11
CA ALA A 207 -26.40 37.50 4.06
C ALA A 207 -25.00 36.84 4.21
N ASN A 208 -24.75 35.67 3.58
CA ASN A 208 -23.50 34.90 3.69
C ASN A 208 -23.14 34.57 5.14
N THR A 209 -24.13 34.37 6.00
CA THR A 209 -23.97 34.07 7.44
C THR A 209 -24.24 32.63 7.79
N PHE A 210 -24.93 31.88 6.93
CA PHE A 210 -25.19 30.47 7.11
C PHE A 210 -25.16 29.73 5.78
N GLY A 211 -24.52 28.57 5.77
CA GLY A 211 -24.51 27.71 4.61
C GLY A 211 -24.42 26.24 5.00
N MET A 212 -24.91 25.39 4.12
CA MET A 212 -24.76 23.95 4.22
C MET A 212 -24.35 23.32 2.89
N LEU A 213 -23.61 22.25 2.98
CA LEU A 213 -23.17 21.43 1.87
C LEU A 213 -23.36 19.97 2.22
N VAL A 214 -24.08 19.25 1.38
CA VAL A 214 -24.23 17.80 1.46
C VAL A 214 -23.69 17.20 0.18
N SER A 215 -22.87 16.17 0.27
CA SER A 215 -22.48 15.39 -0.89
C SER A 215 -22.57 13.90 -0.59
N ALA A 216 -23.04 13.14 -1.59
CA ALA A 216 -23.16 11.70 -1.52
C ALA A 216 -22.59 11.06 -2.78
N GLN A 217 -21.97 9.90 -2.62
CA GLN A 217 -21.49 9.08 -3.73
C GLN A 217 -21.76 7.61 -3.43
N ARG A 218 -22.21 6.89 -4.46
CA ARG A 218 -22.19 5.44 -4.50
C ARG A 218 -21.39 4.99 -5.71
N SER A 219 -20.34 4.21 -5.49
CA SER A 219 -19.49 3.64 -6.54
C SER A 219 -19.42 2.15 -6.42
N GLU A 220 -19.50 1.49 -7.57
CA GLU A 220 -19.18 0.07 -7.71
C GLU A 220 -17.99 -0.03 -8.66
N GLU A 221 -17.04 -0.91 -8.35
CA GLU A 221 -15.91 -1.22 -9.21
C GLU A 221 -15.60 -2.70 -9.16
N ARG A 222 -15.18 -3.26 -10.28
CA ARG A 222 -14.66 -4.62 -10.32
C ARG A 222 -13.25 -4.59 -10.88
N ILE A 223 -12.33 -5.24 -10.15
CA ILE A 223 -10.92 -5.34 -10.48
C ILE A 223 -10.58 -6.81 -10.69
N ARG A 224 -9.95 -7.12 -11.81
CA ARG A 224 -9.31 -8.40 -12.04
C ARG A 224 -7.82 -8.19 -12.20
N ARG A 225 -7.05 -9.02 -11.50
CA ARG A 225 -5.60 -9.05 -11.58
C ARG A 225 -5.16 -10.47 -11.91
N ASP A 226 -4.66 -10.65 -13.11
CA ASP A 226 -4.03 -11.90 -13.51
C ASP A 226 -2.53 -11.80 -13.26
N GLY A 227 -1.89 -12.93 -12.95
CA GLY A 227 -0.46 -12.89 -12.71
C GLY A 227 0.22 -14.25 -12.66
N VAL A 228 1.54 -14.19 -12.60
CA VAL A 228 2.43 -15.31 -12.33
C VAL A 228 3.20 -14.97 -11.05
N GLU A 229 3.21 -15.90 -10.10
CA GLU A 229 3.82 -15.71 -8.77
C GLU A 229 4.83 -16.80 -8.47
N SER A 230 5.74 -16.48 -7.54
CA SER A 230 6.63 -17.45 -6.90
C SER A 230 6.78 -17.12 -5.43
N TYR A 231 6.87 -18.13 -4.58
CA TYR A 231 7.08 -17.95 -3.15
C TYR A 231 8.43 -18.49 -2.71
N GLY A 232 9.35 -17.58 -2.42
CA GLY A 232 10.68 -17.89 -1.92
C GLY A 232 11.61 -18.52 -2.95
N THR A 233 12.76 -18.93 -2.49
CA THR A 233 13.83 -19.54 -3.28
C THR A 233 14.35 -20.79 -2.61
N VAL A 234 14.94 -21.71 -3.38
CA VAL A 234 15.58 -22.91 -2.88
C VAL A 234 16.97 -23.04 -3.46
N ARG A 235 17.95 -23.43 -2.66
CA ARG A 235 19.31 -23.72 -3.13
C ARG A 235 19.36 -25.05 -3.87
N GLY A 236 20.09 -25.09 -4.97
CA GLY A 236 20.33 -26.32 -5.74
C GLY A 236 20.92 -27.45 -4.91
N SER A 237 21.76 -27.13 -3.92
CA SER A 237 22.33 -28.13 -3.00
C SER A 237 21.27 -28.91 -2.22
N ALA A 238 20.07 -28.35 -2.00
CA ALA A 238 18.98 -29.06 -1.33
C ALA A 238 18.51 -30.31 -2.10
N TYR A 239 18.58 -30.29 -3.43
CA TYR A 239 18.22 -31.42 -4.26
C TYR A 239 19.25 -32.58 -4.19
N ILE A 240 20.52 -32.24 -3.91
CA ILE A 240 21.60 -33.25 -3.80
C ILE A 240 21.57 -33.92 -2.44
N ASN A 241 21.38 -33.16 -1.38
CA ASN A 241 21.58 -33.58 -0.01
C ASN A 241 20.28 -34.05 0.67
N GLY A 242 19.13 -33.98 0.00
CA GLY A 242 17.85 -34.34 0.60
C GLY A 242 17.44 -33.41 1.75
N VAL A 243 18.15 -32.31 1.94
CA VAL A 243 17.91 -31.35 3.03
C VAL A 243 17.00 -30.23 2.52
N GLY A 244 15.76 -30.33 2.93
CA GLY A 244 14.78 -29.28 2.65
C GLY A 244 14.78 -28.19 3.68
N GLY A 245 15.26 -27.10 3.30
CA GLY A 245 15.15 -25.89 4.06
C GLY A 245 14.97 -24.70 3.13
N SER A 246 14.15 -23.74 3.52
CA SER A 246 14.24 -22.37 3.03
C SER A 246 15.73 -21.93 3.07
N PRO A 247 16.24 -21.13 2.11
CA PRO A 247 17.63 -20.64 2.12
C PRO A 247 18.06 -20.02 3.46
N ASN A 248 17.10 -19.59 4.27
CA ASN A 248 17.35 -19.04 5.60
C ASN A 248 17.47 -20.10 6.70
N SER A 249 17.13 -21.36 6.45
CA SER A 249 17.30 -22.45 7.40
C SER A 249 18.63 -23.16 7.24
N VAL A 250 19.51 -22.70 6.38
CA VAL A 250 20.88 -23.21 6.25
C VAL A 250 21.78 -22.55 7.29
N THR A 251 21.43 -22.63 8.54
CA THR A 251 22.39 -22.76 9.62
C THR A 251 22.56 -24.26 9.89
N THR A 252 23.41 -24.86 9.13
CA THR A 252 24.50 -25.85 9.40
C THR A 252 24.32 -26.93 10.44
N THR A 253 23.24 -27.04 11.17
CA THR A 253 23.13 -28.06 12.25
C THR A 253 21.71 -28.57 12.45
N SER A 254 20.91 -28.68 11.44
CA SER A 254 19.67 -29.45 11.51
C SER A 254 20.02 -30.95 11.36
N THR A 255 20.78 -31.46 12.32
CA THR A 255 21.18 -32.88 12.35
C THR A 255 20.08 -33.82 12.81
N ASP A 256 18.94 -33.33 13.24
CA ASP A 256 17.88 -34.17 13.78
C ASP A 256 16.97 -34.83 12.76
N TRP A 257 17.04 -34.44 11.52
CA TRP A 257 16.44 -35.18 10.42
C TRP A 257 17.19 -36.44 10.07
N SER A 258 18.40 -36.59 10.58
CA SER A 258 19.21 -37.78 10.44
C SER A 258 18.72 -38.99 11.27
N GLN A 259 17.78 -38.76 12.19
CA GLN A 259 17.35 -39.84 13.09
C GLN A 259 16.27 -40.76 12.52
N ASN A 260 15.59 -40.36 11.41
CA ASN A 260 14.74 -41.30 10.65
C ASN A 260 14.52 -40.80 9.20
N PRO A 261 15.55 -40.76 8.33
CA PRO A 261 15.28 -40.83 6.92
C PRO A 261 14.79 -42.26 6.66
N PRO A 262 13.71 -42.47 5.88
CA PRO A 262 13.42 -43.77 5.38
C PRO A 262 14.67 -44.29 4.64
N ALA A 263 15.13 -45.49 4.96
CA ALA A 263 16.38 -46.07 4.46
C ALA A 263 16.47 -46.18 2.92
N THR A 264 15.46 -45.74 2.19
CA THR A 264 15.34 -45.77 0.73
C THR A 264 14.61 -44.56 0.18
N MET A 265 15.11 -43.33 0.43
CA MET A 265 14.68 -42.21 -0.36
C MET A 265 15.36 -42.31 -1.73
N PRO A 266 14.62 -42.39 -2.85
CA PRO A 266 15.23 -42.25 -4.16
C PRO A 266 15.90 -40.87 -4.26
N PRO A 267 17.08 -40.78 -4.91
CA PRO A 267 17.72 -39.47 -5.07
C PRO A 267 16.79 -38.51 -5.75
N SER A 268 16.58 -37.35 -5.13
CA SER A 268 15.74 -36.27 -5.69
C SER A 268 16.37 -35.62 -6.93
N CYS A 269 17.52 -36.07 -7.33
CA CYS A 269 18.30 -35.52 -8.41
C CYS A 269 18.84 -36.66 -9.29
N VAL A 270 18.37 -36.76 -10.50
CA VAL A 270 18.74 -37.79 -11.48
C VAL A 270 19.19 -37.18 -12.80
N GLY A 271 19.78 -37.94 -13.70
CA GLY A 271 20.28 -37.40 -14.98
C GLY A 271 21.46 -36.46 -14.84
N ASN A 272 21.45 -35.32 -15.58
CA ASN A 272 22.48 -34.30 -15.53
C ASN A 272 22.43 -33.43 -14.28
N CYS A 273 21.39 -33.52 -13.51
CA CYS A 273 21.09 -32.73 -12.35
C CYS A 273 22.27 -32.65 -11.38
N LYS A 274 22.77 -33.81 -10.92
CA LYS A 274 23.84 -33.88 -9.93
C LYS A 274 25.13 -33.22 -10.41
N THR A 275 25.53 -33.50 -11.66
CA THR A 275 26.74 -32.93 -12.27
C THR A 275 26.63 -31.40 -12.38
N THR A 276 25.49 -30.93 -12.86
CA THR A 276 25.24 -29.48 -13.03
C THR A 276 25.21 -28.74 -11.71
N LEU A 277 24.59 -29.31 -10.68
CA LEU A 277 24.52 -28.69 -9.36
C LEU A 277 25.86 -28.72 -8.61
N LEU A 278 26.65 -29.78 -8.78
CA LEU A 278 28.00 -29.79 -8.21
C LEU A 278 28.92 -28.76 -8.86
N ALA A 279 28.75 -28.49 -10.16
CA ALA A 279 29.45 -27.41 -10.85
C ALA A 279 28.93 -26.01 -10.48
N ASN A 280 27.71 -25.90 -9.93
CA ASN A 280 27.04 -24.65 -9.54
C ASN A 280 26.48 -24.72 -8.12
N PRO A 281 27.33 -24.85 -7.08
CA PRO A 281 26.88 -25.16 -5.72
C PRO A 281 25.99 -24.08 -5.07
N ASN A 282 26.10 -22.85 -5.56
CA ASN A 282 25.30 -21.72 -5.07
C ASN A 282 24.09 -21.39 -5.94
N ALA A 283 23.80 -22.20 -6.97
CA ALA A 283 22.65 -21.98 -7.83
C ALA A 283 21.33 -22.01 -7.04
N ILE A 284 20.42 -21.14 -7.42
CA ILE A 284 19.12 -20.93 -6.75
C ILE A 284 18.00 -21.14 -7.75
N ALA A 285 16.95 -21.84 -7.32
CA ALA A 285 15.68 -21.97 -8.04
C ALA A 285 14.57 -21.19 -7.35
N PRO A 286 13.50 -20.78 -8.04
CA PRO A 286 12.25 -20.40 -7.39
C PRO A 286 11.71 -21.60 -6.62
N ASN A 287 11.25 -21.39 -5.39
CA ASN A 287 10.65 -22.45 -4.59
C ASN A 287 9.33 -22.94 -5.17
N SER A 288 8.59 -22.07 -5.83
CA SER A 288 7.37 -22.41 -6.55
C SER A 288 7.16 -21.51 -7.75
N ILE A 289 6.35 -21.96 -8.71
CA ILE A 289 5.83 -21.14 -9.80
C ILE A 289 4.33 -21.36 -9.84
N SER A 290 3.56 -20.26 -9.89
CA SER A 290 2.11 -20.28 -9.80
C SER A 290 1.48 -19.36 -10.84
N ALA A 291 0.35 -19.78 -11.36
CA ALA A 291 -0.60 -18.87 -12.00
C ALA A 291 -1.54 -18.29 -10.95
N HIS A 292 -1.78 -17.01 -10.99
CA HIS A 292 -2.60 -16.29 -10.03
C HIS A 292 -3.78 -15.60 -10.73
N TYR A 293 -4.96 -15.85 -10.22
CA TYR A 293 -6.20 -15.18 -10.59
C TYR A 293 -6.77 -14.48 -9.37
N PHE A 294 -6.99 -13.18 -9.48
CA PHE A 294 -7.63 -12.36 -8.45
C PHE A 294 -8.77 -11.57 -9.07
N ASP A 295 -9.93 -11.63 -8.46
CA ASP A 295 -11.12 -10.87 -8.86
C ASP A 295 -11.76 -10.27 -7.61
N GLN A 296 -12.00 -8.97 -7.63
CA GLN A 296 -12.55 -8.25 -6.49
C GLN A 296 -13.63 -7.28 -6.92
N THR A 297 -14.76 -7.32 -6.24
CA THR A 297 -15.78 -6.26 -6.27
C THR A 297 -15.52 -5.29 -5.12
N ARG A 298 -15.57 -4.00 -5.43
CA ARG A 298 -15.43 -2.88 -4.47
C ARG A 298 -16.68 -2.02 -4.56
N ASP A 299 -17.46 -1.98 -3.48
CA ASP A 299 -18.60 -1.07 -3.33
C ASP A 299 -18.24 -0.02 -2.31
N ARG A 300 -18.45 1.26 -2.63
CA ARG A 300 -18.17 2.36 -1.70
C ARG A 300 -19.33 3.34 -1.69
N ASP A 301 -19.90 3.53 -0.50
CA ASP A 301 -20.84 4.58 -0.19
C ASP A 301 -20.13 5.68 0.60
N THR A 302 -20.33 6.94 0.22
CA THR A 302 -19.73 8.10 0.88
C THR A 302 -20.81 9.14 1.10
N LEU A 303 -20.89 9.67 2.31
CA LEU A 303 -21.72 10.80 2.68
C LEU A 303 -20.88 11.86 3.38
N SER A 304 -21.03 13.11 2.99
CA SER A 304 -20.45 14.22 3.75
C SER A 304 -21.43 15.33 3.96
N LEU A 305 -21.33 15.98 5.12
CA LEU A 305 -22.09 17.18 5.49
C LEU A 305 -21.10 18.22 6.00
N SER A 306 -21.21 19.44 5.49
CA SER A 306 -20.50 20.59 6.04
C SER A 306 -21.51 21.71 6.32
N LEU A 307 -21.48 22.21 7.54
CA LEU A 307 -22.25 23.38 7.97
C LEU A 307 -21.29 24.49 8.33
N GLN A 308 -21.61 25.69 7.91
CA GLN A 308 -20.85 26.87 8.27
C GLN A 308 -21.80 27.99 8.69
N ALA A 309 -21.51 28.62 9.82
CA ALA A 309 -22.32 29.70 10.35
C ALA A 309 -21.44 30.88 10.82
N ARG A 310 -21.91 32.10 10.59
CA ARG A 310 -21.34 33.35 11.12
C ARG A 310 -22.39 34.05 11.95
N PRO A 311 -22.74 33.54 13.16
CA PRO A 311 -23.76 34.16 14.01
C PRO A 311 -23.39 35.58 14.47
N HIS A 312 -22.10 35.87 14.44
CA HIS A 312 -21.56 37.21 14.67
C HIS A 312 -20.45 37.48 13.63
N LYS A 313 -20.25 38.76 13.24
CA LYS A 313 -19.25 39.14 12.23
C LYS A 313 -17.83 38.63 12.52
N LYS A 314 -17.53 38.38 13.79
CA LYS A 314 -16.22 37.94 14.28
C LYS A 314 -16.16 36.43 14.54
N LEU A 315 -17.29 35.72 14.57
CA LEU A 315 -17.37 34.30 14.91
C LEU A 315 -17.69 33.46 13.66
N ASP A 316 -16.78 32.59 13.30
CA ASP A 316 -16.96 31.56 12.26
C ASP A 316 -17.09 30.19 12.96
N VAL A 317 -18.16 29.47 12.64
CA VAL A 317 -18.48 28.14 13.17
C VAL A 317 -18.51 27.18 11.99
N GLU A 318 -17.67 26.14 12.03
CA GLU A 318 -17.59 25.11 11.01
C GLU A 318 -17.86 23.75 11.65
N PHE A 319 -18.81 22.98 11.10
CA PHE A 319 -19.05 21.60 11.46
C PHE A 319 -18.92 20.74 10.21
N ASN A 320 -18.14 19.66 10.29
CA ASN A 320 -17.96 18.72 9.21
C ASN A 320 -18.26 17.29 9.69
N LEU A 321 -18.87 16.50 8.81
CA LEU A 321 -19.11 15.08 8.98
C LEU A 321 -18.73 14.36 7.68
N LEU A 322 -18.01 13.27 7.80
CA LEU A 322 -17.70 12.34 6.71
C LEU A 322 -18.03 10.93 7.18
N ASP A 323 -18.81 10.21 6.38
CA ASP A 323 -19.09 8.78 6.54
C ASP A 323 -18.71 8.07 5.25
N VAL A 324 -17.86 7.06 5.34
CA VAL A 324 -17.42 6.23 4.22
C VAL A 324 -17.57 4.77 4.59
N LYS A 325 -18.27 4.03 3.75
CA LYS A 325 -18.41 2.58 3.87
C LYS A 325 -17.97 1.91 2.59
N ALA A 326 -16.94 1.08 2.68
CA ALA A 326 -16.42 0.32 1.56
C ALA A 326 -16.53 -1.18 1.84
N LYS A 327 -17.07 -1.93 0.88
CA LYS A 327 -17.15 -3.40 0.94
C LYS A 327 -16.28 -4.00 -0.14
N TYR A 328 -15.60 -5.05 0.22
CA TYR A 328 -14.71 -5.79 -0.66
C TYR A 328 -15.12 -7.26 -0.64
N ASP A 329 -15.38 -7.84 -1.80
CA ASP A 329 -15.57 -9.28 -1.96
C ASP A 329 -14.58 -9.76 -3.00
N ASN A 330 -13.61 -10.57 -2.61
CA ASN A 330 -12.60 -11.07 -3.52
C ASN A 330 -12.46 -12.58 -3.49
N ILE A 331 -12.12 -13.10 -4.65
CA ILE A 331 -11.71 -14.47 -4.85
C ILE A 331 -10.30 -14.49 -5.45
N THR A 332 -9.49 -15.42 -4.94
CA THR A 332 -8.15 -15.68 -5.44
C THR A 332 -8.02 -17.17 -5.69
N HIS A 333 -7.47 -17.53 -6.84
CA HIS A 333 -7.13 -18.90 -7.17
C HIS A 333 -5.69 -18.94 -7.65
N SER A 334 -4.91 -19.86 -7.11
CA SER A 334 -3.53 -20.07 -7.49
C SER A 334 -3.25 -21.54 -7.72
N MET A 335 -2.51 -21.85 -8.75
CA MET A 335 -2.07 -23.20 -9.07
C MET A 335 -0.57 -23.24 -9.09
N PHE A 336 0.03 -23.93 -8.16
CA PHE A 336 1.47 -24.01 -7.95
C PHE A 336 2.07 -25.29 -8.48
N ALA A 337 3.25 -25.17 -9.09
CA ALA A 337 4.26 -26.22 -9.09
C ALA A 337 5.27 -25.88 -7.98
N PHE A 338 5.42 -26.77 -7.00
CA PHE A 338 6.34 -26.61 -5.89
C PHE A 338 7.67 -27.28 -6.19
N ASN A 339 8.67 -26.49 -6.55
CA ASN A 339 10.00 -26.94 -6.93
C ASN A 339 10.85 -27.31 -5.72
N GLY A 340 10.65 -26.59 -4.63
CA GLY A 340 11.55 -26.57 -3.48
C GLY A 340 11.08 -27.37 -2.29
N ASN A 341 10.11 -28.28 -2.48
CA ASN A 341 9.69 -29.15 -1.39
C ASN A 341 10.46 -30.47 -1.41
N PRO A 342 11.61 -30.57 -0.75
CA PRO A 342 12.42 -31.77 -0.66
C PRO A 342 11.83 -32.85 0.25
N TRP A 343 10.77 -32.49 1.00
CA TRP A 343 9.96 -33.47 1.74
C TRP A 343 9.28 -34.44 0.79
N ASN A 344 9.17 -34.06 -0.44
CA ASN A 344 8.73 -34.94 -1.49
C ASN A 344 9.94 -35.69 -2.05
N SER A 345 10.25 -36.82 -1.45
CA SER A 345 11.04 -37.88 -2.10
C SER A 345 10.51 -38.24 -3.49
N LEU A 346 9.42 -37.63 -3.89
CA LEU A 346 8.70 -37.83 -5.11
C LEU A 346 9.02 -36.75 -6.17
N ASN A 347 9.55 -35.57 -5.79
CA ASN A 347 10.02 -34.53 -6.73
C ASN A 347 11.40 -34.93 -7.29
N ALA A 348 11.44 -35.87 -8.21
CA ALA A 348 12.67 -36.18 -8.91
C ALA A 348 12.97 -35.06 -9.92
N LEU A 349 13.94 -34.23 -9.59
CA LEU A 349 14.55 -33.28 -10.54
C LEU A 349 15.34 -34.10 -11.56
N THR A 350 14.88 -34.07 -12.80
CA THR A 350 15.41 -34.95 -13.85
C THR A 350 16.38 -34.29 -14.80
N ASP A 351 16.19 -32.98 -14.99
CA ASP A 351 17.04 -32.20 -15.89
C ASP A 351 17.03 -30.73 -15.50
N LEU A 352 18.14 -30.02 -15.67
CA LEU A 352 18.22 -28.58 -15.35
C LEU A 352 19.33 -27.86 -16.14
N SER A 353 19.19 -26.55 -16.21
CA SER A 353 20.26 -25.64 -16.62
C SER A 353 20.37 -24.45 -15.63
N VAL A 354 21.57 -23.89 -15.55
CA VAL A 354 21.89 -22.75 -14.68
C VAL A 354 22.39 -21.58 -15.53
N ASP A 355 21.85 -20.39 -15.28
CA ASP A 355 22.28 -19.16 -15.92
C ASP A 355 22.33 -18.03 -14.89
N GLY A 356 23.49 -17.36 -14.79
CA GLY A 356 23.71 -16.26 -13.83
C GLY A 356 23.49 -16.62 -12.37
N GLY A 357 23.69 -17.88 -12.00
CA GLY A 357 23.45 -18.39 -10.65
C GLY A 357 21.99 -18.78 -10.37
N VAL A 358 21.11 -18.70 -11.35
CA VAL A 358 19.71 -19.15 -11.27
C VAL A 358 19.55 -20.45 -12.04
N ILE A 359 18.87 -21.43 -11.44
CA ILE A 359 18.39 -22.61 -12.14
C ILE A 359 17.24 -22.13 -13.03
N ASN A 360 17.55 -21.79 -14.26
CA ASN A 360 16.63 -21.12 -15.18
C ASN A 360 15.71 -22.07 -15.95
N LYS A 361 16.06 -23.35 -16.01
CA LYS A 361 15.20 -24.44 -16.53
C LYS A 361 15.32 -25.64 -15.64
N ALA A 362 14.20 -26.32 -15.40
CA ALA A 362 14.21 -27.59 -14.70
C ALA A 362 13.00 -28.43 -15.08
N SER A 363 13.17 -29.76 -15.01
CA SER A 363 12.11 -30.75 -15.22
C SER A 363 11.97 -31.63 -13.99
N PHE A 364 10.71 -31.93 -13.65
CA PHE A 364 10.36 -32.71 -12.45
C PHE A 364 9.46 -33.88 -12.83
N ARG A 365 9.72 -35.02 -12.21
CA ARG A 365 8.84 -36.19 -12.27
C ARG A 365 8.10 -36.31 -10.95
N ASN A 366 6.79 -36.57 -11.01
CA ASN A 366 5.92 -36.67 -9.84
C ASN A 366 6.03 -35.46 -8.90
N GLY A 367 6.20 -34.26 -9.47
CA GLY A 367 6.36 -33.05 -8.69
C GLY A 367 5.07 -32.68 -7.95
N LEU A 368 5.23 -32.07 -6.77
CA LEU A 368 4.11 -31.56 -6.00
C LEU A 368 3.46 -30.38 -6.73
N THR A 369 2.16 -30.46 -6.85
CA THR A 369 1.33 -29.34 -7.30
C THR A 369 0.31 -29.01 -6.23
N VAL A 370 -0.02 -27.74 -6.12
CA VAL A 370 -0.94 -27.24 -5.11
C VAL A 370 -1.93 -26.30 -5.76
N TYR A 371 -3.19 -26.51 -5.47
CA TYR A 371 -4.24 -25.59 -5.83
C TYR A 371 -4.76 -24.88 -4.59
N ASP A 372 -4.54 -23.56 -4.55
CA ASP A 372 -4.99 -22.68 -3.47
C ASP A 372 -6.18 -21.87 -3.90
N LEU A 373 -7.09 -21.70 -2.98
CA LEU A 373 -8.15 -20.73 -3.10
C LEU A 373 -8.26 -19.85 -1.84
N ILE A 374 -8.56 -18.59 -2.06
CA ILE A 374 -8.87 -17.66 -1.00
C ILE A 374 -10.11 -16.87 -1.40
N ASN A 375 -11.18 -17.02 -0.66
CA ASN A 375 -12.33 -16.14 -0.75
C ASN A 375 -12.37 -15.25 0.48
N ARG A 376 -12.53 -13.93 0.29
CA ARG A 376 -12.47 -12.95 1.38
C ARG A 376 -13.55 -11.90 1.23
N ARG A 377 -14.17 -11.57 2.36
CA ARG A 377 -15.03 -10.41 2.52
C ARG A 377 -14.44 -9.47 3.56
N ALA A 378 -14.47 -8.19 3.24
CA ALA A 378 -14.01 -7.14 4.13
C ALA A 378 -14.95 -5.95 4.05
N THR A 379 -15.19 -5.32 5.20
CA THR A 379 -15.92 -4.06 5.28
C THR A 379 -15.04 -3.04 5.97
N VAL A 380 -14.81 -1.92 5.30
CA VAL A 380 -14.05 -0.80 5.83
C VAL A 380 -14.99 0.37 6.01
N ASN A 381 -15.13 0.85 7.24
CA ASN A 381 -15.91 2.05 7.55
C ASN A 381 -14.95 3.12 8.07
N THR A 382 -15.19 4.36 7.70
CA THR A 382 -14.49 5.53 8.23
C THR A 382 -15.49 6.64 8.52
N ASP A 383 -15.62 6.97 9.79
CA ASP A 383 -16.46 8.05 10.30
C ASP A 383 -15.56 9.18 10.81
N SER A 384 -15.85 10.41 10.46
CA SER A 384 -15.13 11.57 10.98
C SER A 384 -16.10 12.72 11.19
N HIS A 385 -15.99 13.38 12.33
CA HIS A 385 -16.75 14.60 12.61
C HIS A 385 -15.91 15.57 13.41
N ASP A 386 -16.06 16.83 13.09
CA ASP A 386 -15.34 17.92 13.77
C ASP A 386 -16.17 19.17 13.87
N LEU A 387 -15.86 19.95 14.91
CA LEU A 387 -16.41 21.28 15.13
C LEU A 387 -15.26 22.27 15.35
N LYS A 388 -15.20 23.29 14.51
CA LYS A 388 -14.24 24.39 14.64
C LYS A 388 -14.94 25.72 14.88
N LEU A 389 -14.52 26.41 15.91
CA LEU A 389 -14.94 27.76 16.27
C LEU A 389 -13.75 28.69 16.03
N THR A 390 -13.94 29.81 15.34
CA THR A 390 -12.88 30.78 15.14
C THR A 390 -13.45 32.18 15.41
N TRP A 391 -12.90 32.83 16.44
CA TRP A 391 -13.16 34.24 16.74
C TRP A 391 -12.05 35.11 16.13
N LYS A 392 -12.37 36.11 15.37
CA LYS A 392 -11.41 37.00 14.71
C LYS A 392 -11.67 38.45 15.09
N GLU A 393 -10.62 39.06 15.65
CA GLU A 393 -10.52 40.52 15.85
C GLU A 393 -9.52 41.11 14.86
N ASP A 394 -9.41 42.42 14.84
CA ASP A 394 -8.46 43.08 13.93
C ASP A 394 -7.02 42.67 14.21
N ARG A 395 -6.68 42.56 15.50
CA ARG A 395 -5.31 42.30 15.96
C ARG A 395 -5.09 40.92 16.57
N TRP A 396 -6.11 40.11 16.72
CA TRP A 396 -5.95 38.77 17.26
C TRP A 396 -7.04 37.80 16.77
N PHE A 397 -6.76 36.53 16.84
CA PHE A 397 -7.78 35.51 16.68
C PHE A 397 -7.62 34.41 17.72
N ALA A 398 -8.71 33.73 18.01
CA ALA A 398 -8.72 32.49 18.79
C ALA A 398 -9.53 31.44 18.05
N SER A 399 -9.07 30.21 18.09
CA SER A 399 -9.73 29.08 17.45
C SER A 399 -9.77 27.89 18.41
N ALA A 400 -10.92 27.24 18.49
CA ALA A 400 -11.10 25.95 19.17
C ALA A 400 -11.54 24.92 18.15
N HIS A 401 -10.89 23.76 18.12
CA HIS A 401 -11.17 22.68 17.18
C HIS A 401 -11.22 21.35 17.93
N ALA A 402 -12.35 20.68 17.87
CA ALA A 402 -12.54 19.38 18.50
C ALA A 402 -13.17 18.41 17.51
N GLY A 403 -12.79 17.15 17.61
CA GLY A 403 -13.36 16.14 16.73
C GLY A 403 -12.95 14.72 17.09
N SER A 404 -13.51 13.81 16.33
CA SER A 404 -13.23 12.39 16.40
C SER A 404 -13.24 11.80 15.00
N SER A 405 -12.30 10.89 14.77
CA SER A 405 -12.30 10.06 13.58
C SER A 405 -12.13 8.60 13.99
N LYS A 406 -12.96 7.73 13.42
CA LYS A 406 -12.94 6.30 13.70
C LYS A 406 -12.98 5.53 12.40
N ALA A 407 -12.13 4.51 12.28
CA ALA A 407 -12.19 3.53 11.22
C ALA A 407 -12.26 2.12 11.78
N THR A 408 -13.01 1.28 11.12
CA THR A 408 -12.97 -0.17 11.28
C THR A 408 -12.68 -0.78 9.93
N GLY A 409 -11.96 -1.88 9.91
CA GLY A 409 -11.58 -2.54 8.67
C GLY A 409 -11.09 -3.95 8.91
N GLY A 410 -10.18 -4.39 8.08
CA GLY A 410 -9.67 -5.74 8.10
C GLY A 410 -10.56 -6.71 7.35
N THR A 411 -10.34 -7.97 7.57
CA THR A 411 -11.07 -9.06 6.94
C THR A 411 -12.19 -9.54 7.84
N ASP A 412 -13.44 -9.42 7.39
CA ASP A 412 -14.60 -9.92 8.13
C ASP A 412 -14.61 -11.45 8.14
N ARG A 413 -14.33 -12.08 7.01
CA ARG A 413 -14.26 -13.52 6.84
C ARG A 413 -13.35 -13.86 5.67
N GLN A 414 -12.42 -14.78 5.88
CA GLN A 414 -11.66 -15.42 4.83
C GLN A 414 -11.77 -16.92 4.97
N VAL A 415 -11.98 -17.61 3.86
CA VAL A 415 -11.68 -19.03 3.73
C VAL A 415 -10.41 -19.17 2.90
N PHE A 416 -9.50 -19.96 3.37
CA PHE A 416 -8.35 -20.48 2.64
C PHE A 416 -8.49 -21.99 2.54
N GLY A 417 -8.38 -22.52 1.33
CA GLY A 417 -8.39 -23.94 1.06
C GLY A 417 -7.23 -24.33 0.19
N GLU A 418 -6.60 -25.44 0.49
CA GLU A 418 -5.46 -25.97 -0.23
C GLU A 418 -5.70 -27.42 -0.62
N PHE A 419 -5.47 -27.73 -1.89
CA PHE A 419 -5.60 -29.07 -2.47
C PHE A 419 -4.28 -29.50 -3.09
N LEU A 420 -3.86 -30.72 -2.80
CA LEU A 420 -2.60 -31.24 -3.28
C LEU A 420 -2.78 -32.18 -4.48
N GLY A 421 -1.79 -32.23 -5.32
CA GLY A 421 -1.73 -33.11 -6.46
C GLY A 421 -0.30 -33.38 -6.89
N LYS A 422 -0.15 -34.25 -7.90
CA LYS A 422 1.12 -34.59 -8.51
C LYS A 422 1.04 -34.43 -10.01
N ALA A 423 2.14 -33.97 -10.61
CA ALA A 423 2.30 -33.96 -12.05
C ALA A 423 3.78 -34.01 -12.43
N ASN A 424 4.05 -34.51 -13.63
CA ASN A 424 5.31 -34.18 -14.27
C ASN A 424 5.19 -32.76 -14.80
N TYR A 425 6.22 -31.94 -14.58
CA TYR A 425 6.25 -30.59 -15.12
C TYR A 425 7.67 -30.12 -15.41
N SER A 426 7.76 -29.10 -16.23
CA SER A 426 9.00 -28.36 -16.48
C SER A 426 8.73 -26.88 -16.44
N TYR A 427 9.73 -26.11 -15.99
CA TYR A 427 9.69 -24.65 -16.08
C TYR A 427 10.86 -24.10 -16.90
N ASP A 428 10.63 -22.90 -17.46
CA ASP A 428 11.61 -22.10 -18.18
C ASP A 428 11.50 -20.62 -17.76
N LEU A 429 12.59 -20.07 -17.21
CA LEU A 429 12.72 -18.67 -16.80
C LEU A 429 13.56 -17.87 -17.81
N SER A 430 13.81 -18.36 -19.01
CA SER A 430 14.60 -17.63 -20.02
C SER A 430 13.86 -16.41 -20.58
N GLY A 431 12.52 -16.45 -20.54
CA GLY A 431 11.66 -15.36 -21.00
C GLY A 431 11.49 -14.26 -19.97
N SER A 432 10.73 -13.22 -20.33
CA SER A 432 10.35 -12.15 -19.41
C SER A 432 9.33 -12.61 -18.35
N VAL A 433 8.60 -13.68 -18.62
CA VAL A 433 7.63 -14.30 -17.70
C VAL A 433 7.96 -15.77 -17.57
N PRO A 434 7.88 -16.37 -16.39
CA PRO A 434 8.04 -17.80 -16.20
C PRO A 434 7.06 -18.61 -17.05
N LYS A 435 7.56 -19.63 -17.70
CA LYS A 435 6.78 -20.62 -18.45
C LYS A 435 6.74 -21.93 -17.66
N LEU A 436 5.58 -22.54 -17.57
CA LEU A 436 5.37 -23.81 -16.91
C LEU A 436 4.58 -24.74 -17.81
N ASN A 437 5.05 -25.96 -18.01
CA ASN A 437 4.37 -27.00 -18.78
C ASN A 437 4.11 -28.21 -17.89
N PHE A 438 2.90 -28.75 -17.97
CA PHE A 438 2.49 -29.94 -17.25
C PHE A 438 2.26 -31.11 -18.19
N THR A 439 2.49 -32.31 -17.68
CA THR A 439 1.98 -33.53 -18.26
C THR A 439 1.07 -34.22 -17.26
N GLY A 440 -0.09 -34.63 -17.71
CA GLY A 440 -1.10 -35.28 -16.89
C GLY A 440 -2.40 -34.47 -16.71
N TYR A 441 -3.16 -34.79 -15.69
CA TYR A 441 -4.52 -34.29 -15.48
C TYR A 441 -4.66 -32.76 -15.36
N GLN A 442 -3.61 -32.06 -14.96
CA GLN A 442 -3.66 -30.62 -14.79
C GLN A 442 -3.79 -29.84 -16.12
N THR A 443 -3.50 -30.48 -17.23
CA THR A 443 -3.70 -29.94 -18.58
C THR A 443 -5.03 -30.35 -19.19
N ALA A 444 -5.78 -31.22 -18.52
CA ALA A 444 -7.03 -31.74 -19.02
C ALA A 444 -8.08 -30.62 -19.12
N PRO A 445 -8.99 -30.69 -20.12
CA PRO A 445 -10.17 -29.85 -20.16
C PRO A 445 -11.00 -29.99 -18.90
N ILE A 446 -11.79 -28.95 -18.57
CA ILE A 446 -12.63 -28.97 -17.36
C ILE A 446 -13.64 -30.13 -17.35
N SER A 447 -14.11 -30.57 -18.51
CA SER A 447 -14.96 -31.73 -18.68
C SER A 447 -14.34 -33.02 -18.15
N ASP A 448 -13.02 -33.10 -18.14
CA ASP A 448 -12.28 -34.29 -17.76
C ASP A 448 -11.73 -34.21 -16.33
N ILE A 449 -11.94 -33.11 -15.62
CA ILE A 449 -11.44 -32.91 -14.25
C ILE A 449 -11.92 -34.03 -13.32
N ALA A 450 -13.18 -34.45 -13.43
CA ALA A 450 -13.73 -35.52 -12.62
C ALA A 450 -13.04 -36.86 -12.85
N VAL A 451 -12.50 -37.07 -14.07
CA VAL A 451 -11.74 -38.27 -14.42
C VAL A 451 -10.31 -38.19 -13.94
N HIS A 452 -9.70 -37.04 -14.12
CA HIS A 452 -8.29 -36.81 -13.82
C HIS A 452 -8.04 -36.36 -12.38
N MET A 453 -9.09 -35.98 -11.64
CA MET A 453 -9.07 -35.59 -10.24
C MET A 453 -10.11 -36.35 -9.43
N PRO A 454 -10.01 -37.68 -9.34
CA PRO A 454 -10.93 -38.46 -8.54
C PRO A 454 -10.83 -38.09 -7.07
N PRO A 455 -11.84 -38.39 -6.26
CA PRO A 455 -11.76 -38.22 -4.81
C PRO A 455 -10.52 -38.89 -4.27
N ALA A 456 -9.81 -38.26 -3.38
CA ALA A 456 -8.66 -38.84 -2.73
C ALA A 456 -9.09 -40.07 -1.93
N LYS A 457 -8.35 -41.14 -2.02
CA LYS A 457 -8.61 -42.36 -1.19
C LYS A 457 -8.07 -42.13 0.22
N SER A 458 -8.84 -42.54 1.21
CA SER A 458 -8.44 -42.50 2.60
C SER A 458 -7.11 -43.23 2.80
N GLY A 459 -6.19 -42.62 3.54
CA GLY A 459 -4.94 -43.24 3.94
C GLY A 459 -3.75 -43.02 3.02
N SER A 460 -3.92 -42.41 1.85
CA SER A 460 -2.80 -42.02 0.99
C SER A 460 -2.84 -40.56 0.65
N PRO A 461 -1.95 -39.70 1.17
CA PRO A 461 -1.86 -38.32 0.83
C PRO A 461 -1.50 -38.08 -0.64
N PHE A 462 -0.87 -39.07 -1.27
CA PHE A 462 -0.45 -39.00 -2.67
C PHE A 462 -0.76 -40.36 -3.33
N ASN A 463 -1.96 -40.50 -3.85
CA ASN A 463 -2.19 -41.54 -4.80
C ASN A 463 -1.51 -41.23 -6.13
N ASP A 464 -0.91 -42.24 -6.68
CA ASP A 464 0.08 -42.16 -7.77
C ASP A 464 -0.42 -41.61 -9.09
N ALA A 465 -1.56 -41.05 -9.20
CA ALA A 465 -2.03 -40.42 -10.42
C ALA A 465 -3.17 -39.47 -10.24
N GLU A 466 -3.63 -39.16 -9.07
CA GLU A 466 -5.06 -39.05 -9.08
C GLU A 466 -5.58 -37.91 -8.19
N GLY A 467 -5.53 -36.73 -8.71
CA GLY A 467 -6.40 -35.70 -8.18
C GLY A 467 -5.78 -34.76 -7.15
N PHE A 468 -6.43 -33.64 -7.00
CA PHE A 468 -6.16 -32.68 -5.93
C PHE A 468 -6.95 -33.06 -4.67
N ARG A 469 -6.29 -33.00 -3.55
CA ARG A 469 -6.91 -33.23 -2.22
C ARG A 469 -6.89 -31.93 -1.45
N LEU A 470 -7.87 -31.77 -0.56
CA LEU A 470 -7.69 -30.85 0.56
C LEU A 470 -6.76 -31.53 1.57
N ASP A 471 -5.55 -31.02 1.70
CA ASP A 471 -4.60 -31.57 2.63
C ASP A 471 -4.52 -30.72 3.89
N GLY A 472 -5.32 -31.05 4.81
CA GLY A 472 -5.26 -30.58 6.17
C GLY A 472 -4.53 -31.53 7.07
N GLY A 473 -3.71 -32.32 6.51
CA GLY A 473 -3.07 -33.36 7.20
C GLY A 473 -3.95 -34.60 7.25
N GLY A 474 -3.89 -35.36 6.22
CA GLY A 474 -4.44 -36.72 6.21
C GLY A 474 -4.24 -37.44 7.54
N PRO A 475 -4.68 -38.67 7.70
CA PRO A 475 -4.81 -39.34 8.99
C PRO A 475 -3.60 -39.27 9.92
N ALA A 476 -2.52 -38.73 9.43
CA ALA A 476 -1.27 -38.56 10.16
C ALA A 476 -0.74 -37.12 10.16
N GLY A 477 -1.54 -36.11 9.81
CA GLY A 477 -1.22 -34.72 10.07
C GLY A 477 -0.17 -34.09 9.17
N GLY A 478 -0.13 -34.42 7.89
CA GLY A 478 0.87 -33.75 7.06
C GLY A 478 0.69 -33.98 5.58
N TRP A 479 1.20 -33.11 4.83
CA TRP A 479 1.46 -33.12 3.42
C TRP A 479 2.12 -34.38 2.89
N HIS A 480 2.54 -35.23 3.77
CA HIS A 480 3.55 -36.22 3.55
C HIS A 480 3.01 -37.56 3.88
N THR A 481 3.47 -38.51 3.14
CA THR A 481 3.47 -39.90 3.55
C THR A 481 4.03 -39.99 4.96
N ASN A 482 3.19 -39.76 5.92
CA ASN A 482 3.58 -39.98 7.29
C ASN A 482 3.64 -41.45 7.56
N PRO A 483 4.72 -41.96 8.08
CA PRO A 483 4.66 -43.23 8.74
C PRO A 483 3.59 -43.12 9.85
N PRO A 484 2.81 -44.14 10.10
CA PRO A 484 1.67 -44.12 11.02
C PRO A 484 1.94 -43.63 12.44
N ASN A 485 3.17 -43.35 12.79
CA ASN A 485 3.63 -42.96 14.12
C ASN A 485 4.29 -41.56 14.20
N ALA A 486 4.33 -40.79 13.14
CA ALA A 486 4.93 -39.44 13.20
C ALA A 486 3.97 -38.44 13.82
N THR A 487 4.12 -38.16 15.09
CA THR A 487 3.29 -37.25 15.88
C THR A 487 3.60 -35.77 15.69
N ASN A 488 4.62 -35.42 14.90
CA ASN A 488 5.23 -34.09 14.94
C ASN A 488 5.32 -33.33 13.60
N TRP A 489 4.61 -33.77 12.58
CA TRP A 489 4.55 -32.99 11.34
C TRP A 489 3.54 -31.87 11.50
N GLY A 490 4.12 -30.68 11.78
CA GLY A 490 3.36 -29.52 12.13
C GLY A 490 2.37 -29.15 11.06
N ALA A 491 1.26 -29.02 11.54
CA ALA A 491 0.36 -27.92 11.36
C ALA A 491 0.93 -26.83 10.44
N GLY A 492 0.53 -26.72 9.24
CA GLY A 492 0.99 -25.55 8.49
C GLY A 492 0.20 -25.31 7.23
N TRP A 493 -0.36 -26.32 6.71
CA TRP A 493 -0.94 -26.25 5.39
C TRP A 493 -2.25 -26.99 5.40
N GLY A 494 -3.33 -26.38 5.22
CA GLY A 494 -4.55 -27.12 5.25
C GLY A 494 -5.80 -26.27 5.27
N GLY A 495 -5.68 -25.05 5.04
CA GLY A 495 -6.81 -24.17 5.02
C GLY A 495 -7.21 -23.64 6.40
N ASN A 496 -7.93 -22.57 6.37
CA ASN A 496 -8.50 -21.95 7.56
C ASN A 496 -9.75 -21.16 7.21
N ILE A 497 -10.55 -20.91 8.23
CA ILE A 497 -11.57 -19.87 8.20
C ILE A 497 -11.19 -18.87 9.26
N VAL A 498 -10.89 -17.64 8.86
CA VAL A 498 -10.31 -16.65 9.74
C VAL A 498 -10.94 -15.27 9.52
N ALA A 499 -11.03 -14.51 10.60
CA ALA A 499 -11.34 -13.09 10.61
C ALA A 499 -10.18 -12.30 11.21
N LYS A 500 -9.96 -11.10 10.71
CA LYS A 500 -8.97 -10.15 11.23
C LYS A 500 -9.53 -8.74 11.20
N PRO A 501 -10.53 -8.44 12.04
CA PRO A 501 -11.01 -7.07 12.17
C PRO A 501 -9.93 -6.14 12.72
N THR A 502 -9.93 -4.90 12.21
CA THR A 502 -9.05 -3.82 12.66
C THR A 502 -9.87 -2.64 13.16
N LYS A 503 -9.29 -1.86 14.04
CA LYS A 503 -9.85 -0.62 14.58
C LYS A 503 -8.78 0.46 14.57
N ASP A 504 -9.18 1.69 14.25
CA ASP A 504 -8.37 2.91 14.35
C ASP A 504 -9.29 4.05 14.81
N GLU A 505 -8.96 4.71 15.91
CA GLU A 505 -9.80 5.76 16.49
C GLU A 505 -8.91 6.88 17.05
N GLU A 506 -9.16 8.11 16.62
CA GLU A 506 -8.50 9.30 17.17
C GLU A 506 -9.55 10.32 17.61
N LYS A 507 -9.38 10.86 18.81
CA LYS A 507 -10.10 12.00 19.36
C LYS A 507 -9.12 13.13 19.63
N TYR A 508 -9.53 14.35 19.36
CA TYR A 508 -8.66 15.49 19.56
C TYR A 508 -9.40 16.73 20.05
N PHE A 509 -8.63 17.57 20.72
CA PHE A 509 -9.02 18.92 21.10
C PHE A 509 -7.82 19.83 20.90
N GLN A 510 -8.02 20.97 20.21
CA GLN A 510 -6.98 21.94 19.88
C GLN A 510 -7.48 23.35 20.17
N LEU A 511 -6.62 24.16 20.75
CA LEU A 511 -6.80 25.59 20.94
C LEU A 511 -5.65 26.32 20.27
N ASP A 512 -5.95 27.32 19.44
CA ASP A 512 -4.97 28.18 18.79
C ASP A 512 -5.32 29.63 19.08
N PHE A 513 -4.28 30.42 19.27
CA PHE A 513 -4.37 31.87 19.45
C PHE A 513 -3.32 32.56 18.59
N GLY A 514 -3.67 33.68 17.99
CA GLY A 514 -2.74 34.47 17.18
C GLY A 514 -2.90 35.95 17.42
N VAL A 515 -1.78 36.65 17.51
CA VAL A 515 -1.70 38.11 17.64
C VAL A 515 -1.03 38.67 16.40
N LYS A 516 -1.64 39.67 15.79
CA LYS A 516 -1.11 40.41 14.65
C LYS A 516 -0.51 41.71 15.11
N PHE A 517 0.64 42.06 14.58
CA PHE A 517 1.34 43.30 14.81
C PHE A 517 1.31 44.14 13.52
N VAL A 518 1.07 45.44 13.68
CA VAL A 518 1.12 46.38 12.60
C VAL A 518 2.48 47.07 12.64
N ASP A 519 3.06 47.36 11.50
CA ASP A 519 4.35 48.07 11.36
C ASP A 519 5.52 47.36 12.08
N SER A 520 5.49 46.05 12.12
CA SER A 520 6.52 45.21 12.74
C SER A 520 7.04 44.17 11.74
N PRO A 521 8.36 43.91 11.68
CA PRO A 521 8.88 42.80 10.91
C PRO A 521 8.24 41.46 11.28
N VAL A 522 7.89 41.24 12.54
CA VAL A 522 7.06 40.13 12.98
C VAL A 522 5.60 40.58 12.88
N HIS A 523 4.89 40.14 11.86
CA HIS A 523 3.52 40.55 11.64
C HIS A 523 2.49 39.69 12.36
N GLN A 524 2.86 38.50 12.77
CA GLN A 524 1.98 37.57 13.54
C GLN A 524 2.77 36.65 14.44
N VAL A 525 2.25 36.43 15.65
CA VAL A 525 2.68 35.34 16.53
C VAL A 525 1.48 34.42 16.79
N ARG A 526 1.66 33.14 16.54
CA ARG A 526 0.66 32.09 16.79
C ARG A 526 1.17 31.14 17.87
N PHE A 527 0.29 30.70 18.74
CA PHE A 527 0.59 29.62 19.68
C PHE A 527 -0.66 28.80 19.92
N GLY A 528 -0.47 27.55 20.30
CA GLY A 528 -1.58 26.67 20.54
C GLY A 528 -1.19 25.43 21.32
N ILE A 529 -2.21 24.74 21.79
CA ILE A 529 -2.11 23.44 22.45
C ILE A 529 -3.05 22.45 21.79
N LYS A 530 -2.62 21.19 21.76
CA LYS A 530 -3.40 20.08 21.22
C LYS A 530 -3.26 18.85 22.08
N ARG A 531 -4.38 18.21 22.37
CA ARG A 531 -4.43 16.87 22.94
C ARG A 531 -5.03 15.92 21.94
N ARG A 532 -4.42 14.74 21.75
CA ARG A 532 -4.93 13.64 20.93
C ARG A 532 -4.91 12.36 21.77
N GLU A 533 -5.98 11.60 21.65
CA GLU A 533 -6.11 10.25 22.21
C GLU A 533 -6.35 9.31 21.02
N HIS A 534 -5.44 8.39 20.82
CA HIS A 534 -5.48 7.48 19.70
C HIS A 534 -5.44 6.03 20.19
N GLU A 535 -6.32 5.20 19.64
CA GLU A 535 -6.37 3.76 19.88
C GLU A 535 -6.47 3.03 18.55
N THR A 536 -5.53 2.11 18.33
CA THR A 536 -5.54 1.29 17.13
C THR A 536 -5.19 -0.16 17.46
N GLY A 537 -5.69 -1.09 16.67
CA GLY A 537 -5.42 -2.50 16.90
C GLY A 537 -6.07 -3.42 15.92
N GLN A 538 -5.78 -4.68 16.09
CA GLN A 538 -6.34 -5.77 15.32
C GLN A 538 -6.53 -7.01 16.19
N THR A 539 -7.51 -7.81 15.83
CA THR A 539 -7.77 -9.11 16.46
C THR A 539 -7.85 -10.15 15.36
N MET A 540 -7.04 -11.19 15.46
CA MET A 540 -7.13 -12.32 14.52
C MET A 540 -7.69 -13.53 15.24
N SER A 541 -8.71 -14.13 14.67
CA SER A 541 -9.33 -15.33 15.25
C SER A 541 -9.86 -16.22 14.14
N GLY A 542 -9.91 -17.50 14.37
CA GLY A 542 -10.40 -18.43 13.38
C GLY A 542 -10.30 -19.87 13.79
N VAL A 543 -10.57 -20.73 12.81
CA VAL A 543 -10.34 -22.17 12.90
C VAL A 543 -9.20 -22.51 11.94
N SER A 544 -8.11 -23.02 12.49
CA SER A 544 -7.05 -23.61 11.69
C SER A 544 -7.37 -25.10 11.51
N LEU A 545 -7.55 -25.50 10.28
CA LEU A 545 -7.85 -26.88 9.95
C LEU A 545 -6.62 -27.79 10.12
N ALA A 546 -5.44 -27.18 10.13
CA ALA A 546 -4.18 -27.88 10.37
C ALA A 546 -4.10 -28.53 11.76
N SER A 547 -4.86 -28.06 12.72
CA SER A 547 -4.94 -28.64 14.07
C SER A 547 -5.86 -29.84 14.16
N ILE A 548 -6.61 -30.16 13.08
CA ILE A 548 -7.62 -31.23 13.10
C ILE A 548 -7.13 -32.38 12.24
N LYS A 549 -6.99 -33.54 12.86
CA LYS A 549 -6.57 -34.76 12.15
C LYS A 549 -7.75 -35.38 11.41
N GLY A 550 -7.52 -35.69 10.13
CA GLY A 550 -8.45 -36.53 9.37
C GLY A 550 -9.62 -35.79 8.74
N TYR A 551 -9.40 -34.91 7.79
CA TYR A 551 -10.50 -34.26 7.05
C TYR A 551 -11.31 -35.16 6.14
N GLY A 552 -10.96 -36.42 6.04
CA GLY A 552 -11.56 -37.26 5.05
C GLY A 552 -11.10 -37.00 3.62
N ASP A 553 -11.80 -37.58 2.70
CA ASP A 553 -11.47 -37.58 1.28
C ASP A 553 -12.15 -36.42 0.57
N LEU A 554 -11.62 -35.22 0.73
CA LEU A 554 -12.08 -34.02 0.01
C LEU A 554 -11.38 -33.88 -1.33
N SER A 555 -12.17 -33.61 -2.37
CA SER A 555 -11.68 -33.27 -3.70
C SER A 555 -12.22 -31.92 -4.14
N ALA A 556 -11.41 -31.18 -4.88
CA ALA A 556 -11.84 -29.93 -5.51
C ALA A 556 -13.07 -30.12 -6.41
N THR A 557 -13.27 -31.32 -6.97
CA THR A 557 -14.43 -31.63 -7.83
C THR A 557 -15.77 -31.54 -7.10
N GLN A 558 -15.77 -31.60 -5.78
CA GLN A 558 -17.00 -31.46 -4.97
C GLN A 558 -17.54 -30.04 -4.90
N PHE A 559 -16.75 -29.03 -5.33
CA PHE A 559 -17.05 -27.62 -5.18
C PHE A 559 -17.29 -26.90 -6.51
N SER A 560 -18.10 -27.53 -7.40
CA SER A 560 -18.53 -26.96 -8.67
C SER A 560 -17.38 -26.37 -9.51
N PRO A 561 -16.43 -27.18 -9.96
CA PRO A 561 -15.32 -26.70 -10.74
C PRO A 561 -15.78 -26.07 -12.08
N LYS A 562 -15.14 -24.97 -12.44
CA LYS A 562 -15.41 -24.25 -13.69
C LYS A 562 -14.12 -23.73 -14.28
N SER A 563 -14.14 -23.44 -15.60
CA SER A 563 -13.00 -22.83 -16.27
C SER A 563 -12.72 -21.43 -15.77
N VAL A 564 -11.46 -21.01 -15.80
CA VAL A 564 -11.10 -19.59 -15.65
C VAL A 564 -11.75 -18.76 -16.75
N PRO A 565 -12.03 -17.46 -16.50
CA PRO A 565 -12.59 -16.58 -17.51
C PRO A 565 -11.73 -16.49 -18.77
N SER A 566 -12.36 -16.25 -19.90
CA SER A 566 -11.68 -15.99 -21.18
C SER A 566 -10.66 -14.84 -21.03
N GLY A 567 -9.56 -14.91 -21.76
CA GLY A 567 -8.49 -13.92 -21.68
C GLY A 567 -7.65 -13.99 -20.40
N TYR A 568 -7.75 -15.07 -19.61
CA TYR A 568 -6.87 -15.29 -18.47
C TYR A 568 -5.40 -15.35 -18.92
N LEU A 569 -4.53 -14.60 -18.24
CA LEU A 569 -3.12 -14.35 -18.59
C LEU A 569 -2.89 -13.77 -20.01
N ALA A 570 -3.91 -13.16 -20.61
CA ALA A 570 -3.70 -12.45 -21.87
C ALA A 570 -2.66 -11.32 -21.71
N GLY A 571 -1.77 -11.21 -22.70
CA GLY A 571 -0.71 -10.20 -22.70
C GLY A 571 0.53 -10.55 -21.87
N PHE A 572 0.63 -11.77 -21.33
CA PHE A 572 1.85 -12.27 -20.65
C PHE A 572 2.81 -13.01 -21.59
N GLY A 573 2.47 -13.18 -22.85
CA GLY A 573 3.27 -13.96 -23.79
C GLY A 573 3.07 -15.46 -23.63
N ASP A 574 4.12 -16.26 -23.91
CA ASP A 574 4.06 -17.72 -23.79
C ASP A 574 4.34 -18.13 -22.32
N VAL A 575 3.28 -18.41 -21.62
CA VAL A 575 3.30 -18.90 -20.23
C VAL A 575 3.13 -20.41 -20.11
N GLY A 576 3.01 -21.11 -21.24
CA GLY A 576 2.76 -22.56 -21.30
C GLY A 576 1.38 -22.90 -20.71
N ASP A 577 1.37 -23.93 -19.87
CA ASP A 577 0.14 -24.43 -19.25
C ASP A 577 -0.33 -23.61 -18.03
N LEU A 578 0.36 -22.53 -17.66
CA LEU A 578 -0.09 -21.63 -16.60
C LEU A 578 -1.47 -21.02 -16.88
N SER A 579 -1.86 -20.86 -18.14
CA SER A 579 -3.19 -20.38 -18.51
C SER A 579 -4.30 -21.44 -18.44
N LYS A 580 -3.96 -22.72 -18.37
CA LYS A 580 -4.92 -23.82 -18.34
C LYS A 580 -5.28 -24.18 -16.91
N ARG A 581 -6.35 -23.58 -16.39
CA ARG A 581 -6.75 -23.71 -14.98
C ARG A 581 -8.24 -23.88 -14.84
N PHE A 582 -8.63 -24.37 -13.66
CA PHE A 582 -10.00 -24.36 -13.19
C PHE A 582 -10.12 -23.50 -11.92
N MET A 583 -11.35 -23.20 -11.54
CA MET A 583 -11.73 -22.53 -10.31
C MET A 583 -12.83 -23.33 -9.64
N ILE A 584 -12.91 -23.27 -8.31
CA ILE A 584 -14.01 -23.85 -7.53
C ILE A 584 -14.72 -22.79 -6.72
N ASP A 585 -15.87 -23.13 -6.17
CA ASP A 585 -16.62 -22.25 -5.27
C ASP A 585 -16.05 -22.30 -3.85
N GLY A 586 -15.27 -21.28 -3.49
CA GLY A 586 -14.67 -21.20 -2.16
C GLY A 586 -15.67 -20.94 -1.04
N TRP A 587 -16.83 -20.33 -1.31
CA TRP A 587 -17.86 -20.18 -0.29
C TRP A 587 -18.57 -21.49 -0.02
N ALA A 588 -18.78 -22.31 -1.04
CA ALA A 588 -19.29 -23.68 -0.86
C ALA A 588 -18.31 -24.54 -0.05
N LEU A 589 -17.00 -24.38 -0.26
CA LEU A 589 -15.98 -24.99 0.59
C LEU A 589 -16.08 -24.51 2.04
N ALA A 590 -16.23 -23.19 2.25
CA ALA A 590 -16.37 -22.63 3.59
C ALA A 590 -17.62 -23.17 4.32
N ASP A 591 -18.73 -23.31 3.61
CA ASP A 591 -19.97 -23.85 4.16
C ASP A 591 -19.83 -25.35 4.47
N TYR A 592 -19.12 -26.09 3.61
CA TYR A 592 -18.78 -27.49 3.88
C TYR A 592 -17.91 -27.63 5.14
N ILE A 593 -16.87 -26.83 5.27
CA ILE A 593 -15.99 -26.82 6.45
C ILE A 593 -16.82 -26.52 7.70
N ASN A 594 -17.63 -25.48 7.68
CA ASN A 594 -18.47 -25.11 8.83
C ASN A 594 -19.56 -26.13 9.18
N SER A 595 -19.98 -26.94 8.22
CA SER A 595 -20.99 -27.98 8.48
C SER A 595 -20.52 -29.08 9.41
N GLY A 596 -19.19 -29.23 9.58
CA GLY A 596 -18.60 -30.33 10.34
C GLY A 596 -18.80 -31.72 9.74
N LYS A 597 -19.42 -31.84 8.55
CA LYS A 597 -19.72 -33.13 7.90
C LYS A 597 -18.48 -33.96 7.56
N TRP A 598 -17.34 -33.34 7.52
CA TRP A 598 -16.03 -33.93 7.26
C TRP A 598 -15.36 -34.46 8.55
N LEU A 599 -15.92 -34.15 9.71
CA LEU A 599 -15.41 -34.60 11.00
C LEU A 599 -15.76 -36.05 11.25
N ALA A 600 -14.86 -36.77 11.90
CA ALA A 600 -15.21 -38.08 12.43
C ALA A 600 -16.28 -37.97 13.53
N PRO A 601 -17.09 -39.02 13.78
CA PRO A 601 -18.21 -38.97 14.74
C PRO A 601 -17.84 -38.54 16.17
N TRP A 602 -16.58 -38.71 16.55
CA TRP A 602 -16.05 -38.33 17.87
C TRP A 602 -15.38 -36.96 17.89
N GLN A 603 -15.33 -36.26 16.77
CA GLN A 603 -14.74 -34.92 16.67
C GLN A 603 -15.83 -33.88 16.72
N THR A 604 -15.55 -32.76 17.35
CA THR A 604 -16.41 -31.56 17.35
C THR A 604 -15.75 -30.44 16.55
N MET A 605 -16.56 -29.63 15.89
CA MET A 605 -16.08 -28.46 15.18
C MET A 605 -15.39 -27.51 16.16
N PRO A 606 -14.13 -27.12 15.94
CA PRO A 606 -13.45 -26.19 16.81
C PRO A 606 -14.17 -24.84 16.81
N THR A 607 -14.27 -24.23 17.97
CA THR A 607 -14.75 -22.84 18.06
C THR A 607 -13.67 -21.88 17.55
N PRO A 608 -14.02 -20.90 16.71
CA PRO A 608 -13.07 -19.87 16.30
C PRO A 608 -12.43 -19.19 17.51
N SER A 609 -11.11 -19.16 17.55
CA SER A 609 -10.37 -18.60 18.68
C SER A 609 -9.12 -17.89 18.20
N THR A 610 -8.71 -16.86 18.93
CA THR A 610 -7.40 -16.21 18.79
C THR A 610 -6.24 -17.14 19.17
N PHE A 611 -6.50 -18.15 19.98
CA PHE A 611 -5.48 -19.07 20.49
C PHE A 611 -5.51 -20.44 19.81
N SER A 612 -6.31 -20.58 18.76
CA SER A 612 -6.31 -21.81 17.94
C SER A 612 -5.05 -21.96 17.08
N ASP A 613 -4.32 -20.87 16.86
CA ASP A 613 -3.06 -20.83 16.13
C ASP A 613 -2.14 -19.76 16.73
N PRO A 614 -0.85 -20.05 16.95
CA PRO A 614 0.10 -19.06 17.48
C PRO A 614 0.19 -17.77 16.64
N SER A 615 0.00 -17.87 15.33
CA SER A 615 0.00 -16.72 14.43
C SER A 615 -1.18 -15.78 14.68
N TYR A 616 -2.32 -16.29 15.13
CA TYR A 616 -3.50 -15.47 15.44
C TYR A 616 -3.26 -14.67 16.73
N ALA A 617 -2.68 -15.28 17.74
CA ALA A 617 -2.30 -14.57 18.96
C ALA A 617 -1.26 -13.45 18.66
N ALA A 618 -0.26 -13.75 17.82
CA ALA A 618 0.74 -12.80 17.37
C ALA A 618 0.13 -11.63 16.56
N ASN A 619 -0.94 -11.88 15.82
CA ASN A 619 -1.67 -10.87 15.06
C ASN A 619 -2.82 -10.22 15.85
N THR A 620 -2.86 -10.38 17.18
CA THR A 620 -3.87 -9.77 18.07
C THR A 620 -3.19 -8.82 19.04
N TRP A 621 -3.37 -7.52 18.83
CA TRP A 621 -2.73 -6.48 19.62
C TRP A 621 -3.50 -5.16 19.57
N VAL A 622 -3.26 -4.29 20.55
CA VAL A 622 -3.80 -2.93 20.64
C VAL A 622 -2.69 -1.99 21.07
N VAL A 623 -2.61 -0.84 20.42
CA VAL A 623 -1.71 0.27 20.80
C VAL A 623 -2.55 1.50 21.11
N LYS A 624 -2.34 2.09 22.28
CA LYS A 624 -2.92 3.37 22.69
C LYS A 624 -1.85 4.43 22.76
N GLU A 625 -2.12 5.61 22.24
CA GLU A 625 -1.22 6.76 22.29
C GLU A 625 -1.98 8.00 22.79
N ASN A 626 -1.48 8.62 23.86
CA ASN A 626 -1.91 9.92 24.32
C ASN A 626 -0.83 10.95 23.96
N VAL A 627 -1.19 11.94 23.16
CA VAL A 627 -0.27 12.95 22.67
C VAL A 627 -0.72 14.32 23.15
N ASN A 628 0.14 15.00 23.89
CA ASN A 628 -0.03 16.40 24.28
C ASN A 628 1.04 17.22 23.57
N ALA A 629 0.62 18.22 22.83
CA ALA A 629 1.50 19.10 22.08
C ALA A 629 1.20 20.57 22.36
N GLY A 630 2.23 21.37 22.33
CA GLY A 630 2.13 22.82 22.36
C GLY A 630 3.11 23.43 21.37
N TYR A 631 2.74 24.55 20.76
CA TYR A 631 3.61 25.25 19.82
C TYR A 631 3.57 26.76 19.97
N VAL A 632 4.63 27.42 19.53
CA VAL A 632 4.70 28.84 19.25
C VAL A 632 5.38 29.06 17.91
N GLN A 633 4.85 29.96 17.11
CA GLN A 633 5.38 30.33 15.79
C GLN A 633 5.25 31.83 15.60
N ALA A 634 6.31 32.46 15.12
CA ALA A 634 6.33 33.86 14.69
C ALA A 634 6.43 33.89 13.15
N ASP A 635 5.50 34.58 12.52
CA ASP A 635 5.51 34.86 11.10
C ASP A 635 6.07 36.28 10.87
N PHE A 636 7.06 36.40 9.98
CA PHE A 636 7.75 37.66 9.75
C PHE A 636 7.73 38.02 8.27
N SER A 637 7.70 39.33 8.02
CA SER A 637 7.79 39.89 6.66
C SER A 637 8.41 41.27 6.73
N GLN A 638 9.51 41.45 5.98
CA GLN A 638 10.19 42.74 5.85
C GLN A 638 10.73 42.85 4.42
N ASP A 639 10.28 43.86 3.69
CA ASP A 639 10.63 44.10 2.28
C ASP A 639 10.39 42.85 1.41
N ARG A 640 11.48 42.24 0.95
CA ARG A 640 11.48 41.01 0.11
C ARG A 640 11.67 39.69 0.89
N LEU A 641 11.82 39.80 2.18
CA LEU A 641 12.04 38.69 3.08
C LEU A 641 10.76 38.40 3.86
N ARG A 642 10.26 37.16 3.81
CA ARG A 642 9.18 36.67 4.66
C ARG A 642 9.44 35.24 5.11
N GLY A 643 8.70 34.78 6.09
CA GLY A 643 8.85 33.43 6.57
C GLY A 643 8.29 33.22 7.97
N ASN A 644 8.61 32.08 8.53
CA ASN A 644 8.22 31.74 9.90
C ASN A 644 9.33 31.03 10.66
N VAL A 645 9.32 31.21 11.95
CA VAL A 645 10.16 30.47 12.89
C VAL A 645 9.29 30.01 14.06
N GLY A 646 9.45 28.77 14.46
CA GLY A 646 8.65 28.23 15.55
C GLY A 646 9.24 27.00 16.20
N VAL A 647 8.62 26.59 17.29
CA VAL A 647 8.95 25.36 17.99
C VAL A 647 7.68 24.66 18.44
N ARG A 648 7.65 23.33 18.28
CA ARG A 648 6.60 22.47 18.80
C ARG A 648 7.17 21.50 19.82
N LEU A 649 6.55 21.42 20.99
CA LEU A 649 6.85 20.44 22.03
C LEU A 649 5.78 19.35 21.97
N VAL A 650 6.20 18.10 21.98
CA VAL A 650 5.30 16.95 21.87
C VAL A 650 5.66 15.92 22.93
N LYS A 651 4.73 15.65 23.84
CA LYS A 651 4.81 14.53 24.79
C LYS A 651 3.90 13.41 24.28
N THR A 652 4.46 12.22 24.08
CA THR A 652 3.74 11.01 23.70
C THR A 652 3.82 9.99 24.82
N GLU A 653 2.69 9.42 25.20
CA GLU A 653 2.57 8.29 26.10
C GLU A 653 1.93 7.15 25.32
N SER A 654 2.62 6.04 25.16
CA SER A 654 2.13 4.86 24.44
C SER A 654 1.96 3.68 25.39
N ASN A 655 0.95 2.86 25.11
CA ASN A 655 0.72 1.59 25.78
C ASN A 655 0.46 0.53 24.72
N SER A 656 1.40 -0.41 24.59
CA SER A 656 1.28 -1.53 23.67
C SER A 656 0.82 -2.77 24.42
N MET A 657 -0.28 -3.36 23.98
CA MET A 657 -0.91 -4.53 24.58
C MET A 657 -0.95 -5.67 23.58
N GLY A 658 -0.70 -6.88 24.02
CA GLY A 658 -0.72 -8.10 23.19
C GLY A 658 -0.85 -9.34 24.08
N TRP A 659 -0.46 -10.48 23.52
CA TRP A 659 -0.52 -11.75 24.20
C TRP A 659 0.86 -12.42 24.25
N ALA A 660 1.21 -13.00 25.38
CA ALA A 660 2.42 -13.78 25.54
C ALA A 660 2.10 -15.18 26.06
N CYS A 661 2.86 -16.15 25.62
CA CYS A 661 2.82 -17.49 26.20
C CYS A 661 3.41 -17.47 27.60
N THR A 662 2.69 -18.00 28.58
CA THR A 662 3.13 -18.05 29.98
C THR A 662 3.96 -19.30 30.31
N VAL A 663 4.07 -20.20 29.37
CA VAL A 663 4.86 -21.43 29.46
C VAL A 663 5.85 -21.50 28.32
N ASN A 664 6.97 -22.16 28.55
CA ASN A 664 8.01 -22.33 27.54
C ASN A 664 7.69 -23.51 26.62
N THR A 665 6.51 -23.50 25.98
CA THR A 665 6.08 -24.55 25.04
C THR A 665 5.80 -23.97 23.67
N SER A 666 6.18 -24.69 22.61
CA SER A 666 5.89 -24.34 21.21
C SER A 666 5.27 -25.56 20.49
N PRO A 667 4.05 -25.43 19.92
CA PRO A 667 3.17 -24.27 20.02
C PRO A 667 2.66 -24.02 21.44
N CYS A 668 2.38 -22.76 21.75
CA CYS A 668 1.79 -22.36 23.02
C CYS A 668 0.38 -22.95 23.16
N PRO A 669 0.06 -23.68 24.25
CA PRO A 669 -1.29 -24.13 24.49
C PRO A 669 -2.28 -22.95 24.60
N ALA A 670 -3.49 -23.12 24.10
CA ALA A 670 -4.49 -22.05 24.01
C ALA A 670 -4.84 -21.43 25.38
N ASP A 671 -4.80 -22.24 26.44
CA ASP A 671 -5.08 -21.81 27.82
C ASP A 671 -3.88 -21.16 28.54
N LYS A 672 -2.73 -21.07 27.86
CA LYS A 672 -1.48 -20.55 28.42
C LYS A 672 -1.08 -19.17 27.90
N TYR A 673 -1.96 -18.50 27.18
CA TYR A 673 -1.76 -17.11 26.80
C TYR A 673 -2.23 -16.16 27.89
N ALA A 674 -1.40 -15.17 28.21
CA ALA A 674 -1.76 -14.07 29.11
C ALA A 674 -1.59 -12.70 28.43
N PRO A 675 -2.43 -11.71 28.77
CA PRO A 675 -2.27 -10.38 28.23
C PRO A 675 -0.97 -9.73 28.73
N THR A 676 -0.29 -9.04 27.85
CA THR A 676 0.90 -8.24 28.17
C THR A 676 0.66 -6.77 27.86
N SER A 677 1.36 -5.90 28.59
CA SER A 677 1.24 -4.45 28.41
C SER A 677 2.56 -3.76 28.69
N VAL A 678 3.03 -2.96 27.72
CA VAL A 678 4.27 -2.17 27.87
C VAL A 678 3.95 -0.70 27.66
N LYS A 679 4.27 0.12 28.66
CA LYS A 679 4.06 1.58 28.63
C LYS A 679 5.36 2.31 28.37
N LYS A 680 5.32 3.32 27.53
CA LYS A 680 6.43 4.21 27.19
C LYS A 680 5.98 5.67 27.21
N SER A 681 6.90 6.56 27.57
CA SER A 681 6.69 8.01 27.48
C SER A 681 7.95 8.68 26.98
N TYR A 682 7.80 9.63 26.07
CA TYR A 682 8.90 10.43 25.56
C TYR A 682 8.44 11.83 25.14
N THR A 683 9.38 12.77 25.14
CA THR A 683 9.14 14.16 24.71
C THR A 683 10.09 14.54 23.59
N ASN A 684 9.57 15.25 22.59
CA ASN A 684 10.34 15.75 21.46
C ASN A 684 10.17 17.26 21.33
N THR A 685 11.27 17.95 21.05
CA THR A 685 11.30 19.37 20.71
C THR A 685 11.59 19.50 19.24
N LEU A 686 10.69 20.16 18.49
CA LEU A 686 10.66 20.22 17.04
C LEU A 686 10.74 21.69 16.58
N PRO A 687 11.92 22.30 16.49
CA PRO A 687 12.10 23.62 15.92
C PRO A 687 11.94 23.59 14.40
N SER A 688 11.39 24.66 13.83
CA SER A 688 11.27 24.87 12.39
C SER A 688 11.56 26.32 12.03
N LEU A 689 12.21 26.49 10.89
CA LEU A 689 12.48 27.79 10.26
C LEU A 689 12.18 27.65 8.76
N ASN A 690 11.35 28.53 8.25
CA ASN A 690 11.12 28.70 6.82
C ASN A 690 11.41 30.15 6.46
N VAL A 691 12.17 30.37 5.40
CA VAL A 691 12.56 31.68 4.87
C VAL A 691 12.22 31.74 3.39
N VAL A 692 11.57 32.79 2.99
CA VAL A 692 11.22 33.08 1.60
C VAL A 692 11.81 34.44 1.24
N TYR A 693 12.56 34.49 0.15
CA TYR A 693 13.17 35.71 -0.35
C TYR A 693 12.76 35.97 -1.80
N ASP A 694 12.02 37.04 -2.02
CA ASP A 694 11.61 37.49 -3.35
C ASP A 694 12.82 38.18 -4.00
N LEU A 695 13.66 37.44 -4.77
CA LEU A 695 14.86 38.01 -5.40
C LEU A 695 14.47 39.13 -6.36
N ASN A 696 13.36 38.96 -7.07
CA ASN A 696 12.67 39.96 -7.87
C ASN A 696 11.20 39.55 -8.03
N ASP A 697 10.41 40.30 -8.79
CA ASP A 697 8.99 40.08 -9.00
C ASP A 697 8.67 38.71 -9.63
N SER A 698 9.65 38.03 -10.24
CA SER A 698 9.45 36.73 -10.91
C SER A 698 10.24 35.59 -10.28
N VAL A 699 11.20 35.83 -9.39
CA VAL A 699 12.04 34.78 -8.80
C VAL A 699 11.92 34.78 -7.30
N VAL A 700 11.52 33.62 -6.76
CA VAL A 700 11.36 33.37 -5.33
C VAL A 700 12.35 32.29 -4.90
N LEU A 701 13.11 32.53 -3.85
CA LEU A 701 13.99 31.58 -3.19
C LEU A 701 13.39 31.18 -1.86
N ARG A 702 13.43 29.87 -1.54
CA ARG A 702 12.93 29.35 -0.26
C ARG A 702 13.99 28.50 0.41
N GLY A 703 14.14 28.64 1.71
CA GLY A 703 14.96 27.80 2.54
C GLY A 703 14.17 27.27 3.75
N SER A 704 14.40 26.02 4.11
CA SER A 704 13.79 25.45 5.31
C SER A 704 14.82 24.62 6.09
N ALA A 705 14.78 24.76 7.42
CA ALA A 705 15.54 23.94 8.35
C ALA A 705 14.65 23.53 9.51
N ALA A 706 14.52 22.24 9.76
CA ALA A 706 13.63 21.76 10.82
C ALA A 706 14.08 20.44 11.42
N LYS A 707 13.69 20.22 12.70
CA LYS A 707 13.66 18.90 13.30
C LYS A 707 12.22 18.38 13.29
N VAL A 708 12.05 17.16 12.79
CA VAL A 708 10.77 16.48 12.73
C VAL A 708 10.85 15.10 13.35
N MET A 709 9.71 14.50 13.62
CA MET A 709 9.62 13.14 14.13
C MET A 709 8.51 12.37 13.44
N ALA A 710 8.67 11.05 13.35
CA ALA A 710 7.59 10.12 13.04
C ALA A 710 7.61 8.96 14.05
N ARG A 711 6.42 8.46 14.42
CA ARG A 711 6.32 7.35 15.36
C ARG A 711 6.49 6.02 14.63
N PRO A 712 6.98 4.95 15.31
CA PRO A 712 7.04 3.61 14.75
C PRO A 712 5.66 3.13 14.32
N ASN A 713 5.60 2.22 13.33
CA ASN A 713 4.35 1.56 12.99
C ASN A 713 3.78 0.82 14.20
N TYR A 714 2.47 0.72 14.29
CA TYR A 714 1.78 0.11 15.41
C TYR A 714 2.11 -1.38 15.54
N GLY A 715 2.13 -2.13 14.43
CA GLY A 715 2.52 -3.53 14.43
C GLY A 715 3.95 -3.76 14.92
N ASP A 716 4.87 -2.84 14.58
CA ASP A 716 6.27 -2.90 15.04
C ASP A 716 6.39 -2.73 16.56
N MET A 717 5.51 -1.94 17.17
CA MET A 717 5.46 -1.72 18.63
C MET A 717 4.67 -2.79 19.37
N SER A 718 4.00 -3.71 18.70
CA SER A 718 3.16 -4.70 19.37
C SER A 718 3.98 -5.70 20.20
N SER A 719 3.40 -6.15 21.31
CA SER A 719 4.07 -7.07 22.25
C SER A 719 3.76 -8.50 21.87
N TYR A 720 4.38 -9.02 20.81
CA TYR A 720 4.23 -10.42 20.43
C TYR A 720 5.57 -11.08 20.16
N LEU A 721 5.59 -12.39 20.28
CA LEU A 721 6.71 -13.24 19.90
C LEU A 721 6.17 -14.55 19.35
N TRP A 722 6.72 -14.98 18.22
CA TRP A 722 6.57 -16.35 17.73
C TRP A 722 7.95 -16.98 17.57
N ILE A 723 8.04 -18.27 17.81
CA ILE A 723 9.27 -19.05 17.65
C ILE A 723 8.97 -20.35 16.90
N ALA A 724 9.95 -20.82 16.15
CA ALA A 724 9.92 -22.09 15.42
C ALA A 724 11.07 -22.97 15.91
N ASP A 725 10.74 -23.96 16.72
CA ASP A 725 11.71 -24.83 17.42
C ASP A 725 12.58 -25.64 16.47
N ALA A 726 12.01 -26.09 15.35
CA ALA A 726 12.71 -26.90 14.36
C ALA A 726 13.86 -26.15 13.67
N THR A 727 13.67 -24.85 13.45
CA THR A 727 14.61 -24.00 12.70
C THR A 727 15.42 -23.05 13.59
N LEU A 728 15.13 -23.01 14.89
CA LEU A 728 15.72 -22.06 15.85
C LEU A 728 15.59 -20.61 15.38
N THR A 729 14.43 -20.27 14.82
CA THR A 729 14.12 -18.93 14.32
C THR A 729 12.86 -18.40 14.97
N GLY A 730 12.66 -17.10 14.88
CA GLY A 730 11.44 -16.47 15.35
C GLY A 730 11.32 -15.02 14.93
N GLY A 731 10.24 -14.39 15.36
CA GLY A 731 10.01 -13.00 15.13
C GLY A 731 9.06 -12.40 16.15
N GLY A 732 9.13 -11.09 16.29
CA GLY A 732 8.28 -10.37 17.24
C GLY A 732 8.26 -8.89 17.01
N GLY A 733 7.34 -8.19 17.66
CA GLY A 733 7.37 -6.75 17.76
C GLY A 733 8.37 -6.28 18.83
N ASN A 734 8.51 -4.96 18.92
CA ASN A 734 9.41 -4.32 19.88
C ASN A 734 8.73 -3.07 20.46
N PRO A 735 8.08 -3.18 21.62
CA PRO A 735 7.47 -2.03 22.28
C PRO A 735 8.48 -0.98 22.76
N ASP A 736 9.78 -1.30 22.76
CA ASP A 736 10.86 -0.40 23.18
C ASP A 736 11.36 0.55 22.08
N LEU A 737 10.73 0.52 20.90
CA LEU A 737 11.11 1.38 19.80
C LEU A 737 11.00 2.87 20.16
N LYS A 738 12.02 3.62 19.73
CA LYS A 738 12.03 5.08 19.75
C LYS A 738 11.45 5.62 18.44
N PRO A 739 10.85 6.83 18.46
CA PRO A 739 10.43 7.47 17.24
C PRO A 739 11.62 7.80 16.33
N TYR A 740 11.38 7.77 15.02
CA TYR A 740 12.29 8.38 14.05
C TYR A 740 12.43 9.86 14.34
N LYS A 741 13.63 10.39 14.30
CA LYS A 741 13.93 11.82 14.41
C LYS A 741 14.68 12.24 13.16
N SER A 742 14.25 13.32 12.52
CA SER A 742 14.93 13.78 11.30
C SER A 742 15.29 15.25 11.41
N THR A 743 16.49 15.56 10.92
CA THR A 743 16.88 16.95 10.59
C THR A 743 16.71 17.11 9.10
N ASN A 744 15.77 17.97 8.70
CA ASN A 744 15.43 18.25 7.31
C ASN A 744 16.00 19.61 6.92
N LEU A 745 16.66 19.68 5.77
CA LEU A 745 17.14 20.89 5.13
C LEU A 745 16.63 20.89 3.69
N ASP A 746 15.89 21.93 3.34
CA ASP A 746 15.30 22.05 2.02
C ASP A 746 15.60 23.44 1.46
N PHE A 747 15.89 23.51 0.14
CA PHE A 747 16.11 24.74 -0.59
C PHE A 747 15.33 24.67 -1.91
N SER A 748 14.60 25.75 -2.27
CA SER A 748 13.86 25.84 -3.52
C SER A 748 14.13 27.17 -4.21
N ALA A 749 14.29 27.13 -5.53
CA ALA A 749 14.30 28.30 -6.39
C ALA A 749 13.15 28.18 -7.40
N GLU A 750 12.32 29.20 -7.45
CA GLU A 750 11.08 29.24 -8.23
C GLU A 750 11.10 30.44 -9.15
N TRP A 751 11.01 30.22 -10.47
CA TRP A 751 10.94 31.26 -11.47
C TRP A 751 9.55 31.30 -12.10
N TYR A 752 8.77 32.32 -11.73
CA TYR A 752 7.45 32.63 -12.26
C TYR A 752 7.60 33.51 -13.49
N PHE A 753 7.93 32.95 -14.65
CA PHE A 753 8.22 33.68 -15.87
C PHE A 753 6.96 34.17 -16.60
N ALA A 754 5.75 33.72 -16.18
CA ALA A 754 4.45 34.28 -16.56
C ALA A 754 3.44 34.05 -15.44
N SER A 755 2.29 34.71 -15.51
CA SER A 755 1.24 34.61 -14.47
C SER A 755 0.70 33.19 -14.23
N ASN A 756 0.91 32.29 -15.17
CA ASN A 756 0.44 30.90 -15.15
C ASN A 756 1.56 29.91 -15.50
N ALA A 757 2.81 30.33 -15.28
CA ALA A 757 3.97 29.51 -15.62
C ALA A 757 5.04 29.60 -14.54
N ILE A 758 5.66 28.46 -14.27
CA ILE A 758 6.75 28.28 -13.29
C ILE A 758 7.79 27.30 -13.82
N LEU A 759 9.05 27.58 -13.52
CA LEU A 759 10.15 26.62 -13.47
C LEU A 759 10.66 26.62 -12.04
N ALA A 760 10.64 25.47 -11.38
CA ALA A 760 11.06 25.34 -10.00
C ALA A 760 12.08 24.20 -9.83
N GLY A 761 13.07 24.42 -8.98
CA GLY A 761 14.03 23.42 -8.55
C GLY A 761 14.07 23.36 -7.03
N THR A 762 13.99 22.18 -6.45
CA THR A 762 14.07 21.96 -5.00
C THR A 762 15.17 20.95 -4.69
N LEU A 763 16.04 21.29 -3.76
CA LEU A 763 17.04 20.40 -3.15
C LEU A 763 16.55 19.99 -1.77
N PHE A 764 16.72 18.75 -1.40
CA PHE A 764 16.34 18.26 -0.07
C PHE A 764 17.41 17.34 0.52
N HIS A 765 17.60 17.44 1.83
CA HIS A 765 18.46 16.58 2.63
C HIS A 765 17.80 16.29 3.96
N LYS A 766 17.57 15.00 4.26
CA LYS A 766 16.96 14.52 5.49
C LYS A 766 17.89 13.53 6.16
N LYS A 767 18.39 13.86 7.34
CA LYS A 767 19.16 12.95 8.18
C LYS A 767 18.22 12.39 9.26
N VAL A 768 17.90 11.12 9.14
CA VAL A 768 16.99 10.43 10.03
C VAL A 768 17.79 9.64 11.05
N ASP A 769 17.68 9.97 12.32
CA ASP A 769 18.22 9.23 13.43
C ASP A 769 17.18 8.24 13.97
N ASP A 770 17.64 7.22 14.71
CA ASP A 770 16.78 6.16 15.26
C ASP A 770 15.97 5.42 14.16
N TYR A 771 16.54 5.26 12.95
CA TYR A 771 15.85 4.59 11.84
C TYR A 771 15.54 3.13 12.18
N ILE A 772 14.27 2.72 11.97
CA ILE A 772 13.81 1.38 12.35
C ILE A 772 13.99 0.45 11.16
N LEU A 773 14.73 -0.63 11.40
CA LEU A 773 14.91 -1.74 10.48
C LEU A 773 14.68 -3.05 11.23
N THR A 774 14.20 -4.07 10.53
CA THR A 774 14.17 -5.42 11.10
C THR A 774 15.59 -5.96 11.19
N THR A 775 15.99 -6.32 12.39
CA THR A 775 17.29 -6.93 12.69
C THR A 775 17.09 -8.28 13.36
N THR A 776 17.98 -9.22 13.06
CA THR A 776 17.98 -10.55 13.71
C THR A 776 19.00 -10.54 14.84
N ARG A 777 18.59 -11.03 16.01
CA ARG A 777 19.43 -11.17 17.18
C ARG A 777 19.27 -12.56 17.79
N LYS A 778 20.30 -13.03 18.49
CA LYS A 778 20.22 -14.24 19.29
C LYS A 778 19.44 -13.97 20.57
N GLU A 779 18.39 -14.76 20.80
CA GLU A 779 17.61 -14.79 22.02
C GLU A 779 17.50 -16.22 22.52
N THR A 780 17.65 -16.43 23.83
CA THR A 780 17.56 -17.77 24.41
C THR A 780 16.12 -18.09 24.76
N HIS A 781 15.59 -19.16 24.15
CA HIS A 781 14.26 -19.69 24.42
C HIS A 781 14.30 -21.19 24.65
N TYR A 782 13.30 -21.72 25.36
CA TYR A 782 13.18 -23.13 25.58
C TYR A 782 12.68 -23.84 24.32
N ASN A 783 13.48 -24.80 23.84
CA ASN A 783 13.15 -25.64 22.68
C ASN A 783 12.40 -26.89 23.11
N GLN A 784 11.16 -27.06 22.67
CA GLN A 784 10.32 -28.19 23.03
C GLN A 784 10.78 -29.50 22.36
N ASN A 785 11.30 -29.40 21.14
CA ASN A 785 11.79 -30.57 20.43
C ASN A 785 13.04 -31.15 21.08
N ARG A 786 13.89 -30.25 21.63
CA ARG A 786 15.18 -30.62 22.26
C ARG A 786 15.16 -30.63 23.77
N GLN A 787 14.05 -30.25 24.41
CA GLN A 787 13.81 -30.19 25.85
C GLN A 787 14.92 -29.45 26.63
N ARG A 788 15.43 -28.35 26.06
CA ARG A 788 16.45 -27.47 26.66
C ARG A 788 16.40 -26.06 26.12
N ASN A 789 17.05 -25.13 26.78
CA ASN A 789 17.25 -23.78 26.28
C ASN A 789 18.20 -23.77 25.09
N GLU A 790 17.81 -23.08 24.02
CA GLU A 790 18.57 -22.93 22.76
C GLU A 790 18.61 -21.47 22.36
N GLU A 791 19.61 -21.09 21.59
CA GLU A 791 19.68 -19.77 20.95
C GLU A 791 18.90 -19.76 19.65
N TYR A 792 17.96 -18.81 19.56
CA TYR A 792 17.13 -18.58 18.38
C TYR A 792 17.55 -17.32 17.67
N ASP A 793 17.49 -17.33 16.35
CA ASP A 793 17.58 -16.14 15.52
C ASP A 793 16.22 -15.43 15.48
N ILE A 794 16.03 -14.41 16.33
CA ILE A 794 14.79 -13.67 16.45
C ILE A 794 14.88 -12.37 15.66
N SER A 795 13.99 -12.22 14.70
CA SER A 795 13.86 -10.99 13.88
C SER A 795 12.88 -10.02 14.53
N ARG A 796 13.36 -8.84 14.88
CA ARG A 796 12.55 -7.76 15.46
C ARG A 796 12.85 -6.41 14.81
N PRO A 797 11.84 -5.51 14.72
CA PRO A 797 12.11 -4.12 14.41
C PRO A 797 12.97 -3.51 15.52
N SER A 798 14.00 -2.78 15.14
CA SER A 798 14.94 -2.12 16.05
C SER A 798 15.42 -0.80 15.50
N ASN A 799 15.76 0.15 16.39
CA ASN A 799 16.40 1.40 15.98
C ASN A 799 17.85 1.10 15.56
N ALA A 800 18.07 0.86 14.28
CA ALA A 800 19.31 0.31 13.72
C ALA A 800 20.32 1.36 13.27
N GLY A 801 20.24 2.58 13.79
CA GLY A 801 21.17 3.66 13.48
C GLY A 801 20.53 4.82 12.73
N SER A 802 21.27 5.47 11.84
CA SER A 802 20.78 6.60 11.04
C SER A 802 20.54 6.22 9.58
N ALA A 803 19.73 7.03 8.92
CA ALA A 803 19.53 6.97 7.48
C ALA A 803 19.61 8.38 6.88
N THR A 804 19.98 8.44 5.61
CA THR A 804 20.01 9.70 4.86
C THR A 804 19.13 9.58 3.63
N ILE A 805 18.28 10.59 3.42
CA ILE A 805 17.44 10.74 2.23
C ILE A 805 17.80 12.11 1.62
N LYS A 806 18.29 12.13 0.38
CA LYS A 806 18.70 13.35 -0.29
C LYS A 806 18.37 13.30 -1.77
N GLY A 807 18.23 14.47 -2.35
CA GLY A 807 17.97 14.55 -3.77
C GLY A 807 17.55 15.92 -4.23
N PHE A 808 16.97 15.93 -5.43
CA PHE A 808 16.42 17.15 -6.01
C PHE A 808 15.15 16.84 -6.81
N SER A 809 14.31 17.85 -6.98
CA SER A 809 13.19 17.81 -7.90
C SER A 809 13.18 19.04 -8.78
N LEU A 810 12.78 18.85 -10.04
CA LEU A 810 12.56 19.89 -11.03
C LEU A 810 11.11 19.87 -11.44
N ALA A 811 10.47 21.00 -11.56
CA ALA A 811 9.09 21.14 -12.00
C ALA A 811 8.96 22.26 -13.01
N TYR A 812 8.27 21.99 -14.09
CA TYR A 812 7.89 22.97 -15.11
C TYR A 812 6.38 22.91 -15.33
N GLN A 813 5.76 24.07 -15.28
CA GLN A 813 4.36 24.23 -15.63
C GLN A 813 4.19 25.50 -16.45
N ALA A 814 3.52 25.40 -17.58
CA ALA A 814 3.16 26.55 -18.40
C ALA A 814 1.85 26.33 -19.14
N THR A 815 1.15 27.42 -19.40
CA THR A 815 0.00 27.46 -20.32
C THR A 815 0.29 28.47 -21.43
N PHE A 816 0.00 28.09 -22.66
CA PHE A 816 0.26 28.90 -23.85
C PHE A 816 -1.01 29.56 -24.37
N GLY A 817 -0.86 30.68 -25.10
CA GLY A 817 -1.99 31.45 -25.59
C GLY A 817 -2.96 30.70 -26.52
N ASN A 818 -2.49 29.64 -27.16
CA ASN A 818 -3.28 28.80 -28.09
C ASN A 818 -4.11 27.68 -27.39
N GLY A 819 -4.17 27.68 -26.09
CA GLY A 819 -4.90 26.67 -25.30
C GLY A 819 -4.07 25.44 -24.90
N LEU A 820 -2.89 25.29 -25.43
CA LEU A 820 -1.95 24.24 -25.03
C LEU A 820 -1.32 24.56 -23.68
N GLY A 821 -0.91 23.51 -22.97
CA GLY A 821 -0.11 23.65 -21.76
C GLY A 821 0.63 22.37 -21.43
N LEU A 822 1.58 22.50 -20.54
CA LEU A 822 2.43 21.38 -20.08
C LEU A 822 2.67 21.50 -18.59
N LEU A 823 2.53 20.36 -17.91
CA LEU A 823 3.02 20.13 -16.57
C LEU A 823 3.99 18.96 -16.63
N THR A 824 5.21 19.15 -16.18
CA THR A 824 6.20 18.06 -16.12
C THR A 824 7.07 18.21 -14.89
N ASN A 825 7.45 17.08 -14.31
CA ASN A 825 8.40 17.07 -13.20
C ASN A 825 9.34 15.87 -13.28
N TYR A 826 10.50 16.05 -12.67
CA TYR A 826 11.49 15.01 -12.45
C TYR A 826 11.98 15.08 -11.02
N THR A 827 12.07 13.94 -10.34
CA THR A 827 12.65 13.84 -9.00
C THR A 827 13.73 12.76 -8.98
N HIS A 828 14.88 13.13 -8.44
CA HIS A 828 15.95 12.21 -8.06
C HIS A 828 16.01 12.14 -6.54
N ALA A 829 15.88 10.94 -5.97
CA ALA A 829 15.91 10.71 -4.53
C ALA A 829 16.78 9.49 -4.19
N GLU A 830 17.77 9.68 -3.36
CA GLU A 830 18.64 8.62 -2.87
C GLU A 830 18.44 8.45 -1.37
N ALA A 831 18.09 7.22 -0.94
CA ALA A 831 17.86 6.90 0.45
C ALA A 831 18.68 5.68 0.88
N LYS A 832 19.48 5.84 1.94
CA LYS A 832 20.37 4.80 2.46
C LYS A 832 20.46 4.86 3.99
N ALA A 833 20.44 3.69 4.63
CA ALA A 833 20.83 3.55 6.03
C ALA A 833 22.36 3.64 6.18
N ALA A 834 22.83 4.06 7.34
CA ALA A 834 24.25 4.10 7.66
C ALA A 834 24.93 2.72 7.59
N THR A 835 24.19 1.67 7.81
CA THR A 835 24.61 0.27 7.63
C THR A 835 24.78 -0.15 6.16
N GLY A 836 24.46 0.73 5.20
CA GLY A 836 24.39 0.40 3.78
C GLY A 836 23.09 -0.27 3.34
N ALA A 837 22.17 -0.61 4.26
CA ALA A 837 20.89 -1.20 3.95
C ALA A 837 20.03 -0.23 3.11
N ARG A 838 19.25 -0.80 2.19
CA ARG A 838 18.29 -0.05 1.37
C ARG A 838 17.09 0.36 2.22
N LEU A 839 16.55 1.54 1.94
CA LEU A 839 15.30 1.98 2.54
C LEU A 839 14.12 1.62 1.63
N PRO A 840 12.99 1.18 2.20
CA PRO A 840 11.83 0.78 1.43
C PRO A 840 11.18 1.99 0.73
N PHE A 841 10.45 1.70 -0.36
CA PHE A 841 9.66 2.64 -1.16
C PHE A 841 10.43 3.77 -1.85
N ASN A 842 11.77 3.80 -1.76
CA ASN A 842 12.60 4.79 -2.43
C ASN A 842 12.86 4.41 -3.89
N SER A 843 12.21 5.13 -4.82
CA SER A 843 12.57 5.10 -6.24
C SER A 843 13.57 6.20 -6.54
N LYS A 844 14.70 5.82 -7.12
CA LYS A 844 15.80 6.77 -7.38
C LYS A 844 15.43 7.84 -8.40
N HIS A 845 14.57 7.50 -9.37
CA HIS A 845 14.12 8.39 -10.43
C HIS A 845 12.61 8.34 -10.56
N GLN A 846 11.98 9.49 -10.72
CA GLN A 846 10.55 9.66 -10.91
C GLN A 846 10.32 10.74 -11.96
N VAL A 847 9.39 10.50 -12.89
CA VAL A 847 9.04 11.42 -13.97
C VAL A 847 7.53 11.51 -14.08
N THR A 848 7.02 12.71 -14.23
CA THR A 848 5.64 12.94 -14.68
C THR A 848 5.69 13.88 -15.86
N PHE A 849 4.96 13.55 -16.92
CA PHE A 849 4.80 14.35 -18.12
C PHE A 849 3.32 14.44 -18.46
N SER A 850 2.75 15.64 -18.44
CA SER A 850 1.31 15.89 -18.54
C SER A 850 1.00 17.08 -19.46
N PRO A 851 1.02 16.89 -20.80
CA PRO A 851 0.50 17.87 -21.74
C PRO A 851 -1.02 17.96 -21.64
N PHE A 852 -1.55 19.16 -21.87
CA PHE A 852 -2.97 19.37 -21.94
C PHE A 852 -3.33 20.42 -22.99
N TYR A 853 -4.60 20.37 -23.41
CA TYR A 853 -5.21 21.35 -24.30
C TYR A 853 -6.56 21.78 -23.74
N GLU A 854 -6.83 23.07 -23.72
CA GLU A 854 -8.09 23.61 -23.19
C GLU A 854 -8.58 24.79 -24.03
N THR A 855 -9.85 24.70 -24.40
CA THR A 855 -10.66 25.76 -24.98
C THR A 855 -11.92 25.95 -24.15
N ASP A 856 -12.79 26.86 -24.56
CA ASP A 856 -14.07 27.10 -23.87
C ASP A 856 -14.98 25.86 -23.84
N ARG A 857 -14.92 25.00 -24.88
CA ARG A 857 -15.76 23.79 -25.00
C ARG A 857 -15.03 22.48 -24.75
N TRP A 858 -13.73 22.42 -25.03
CA TRP A 858 -12.96 21.19 -24.96
C TRP A 858 -11.82 21.31 -23.96
N SER A 859 -11.61 20.25 -23.20
CA SER A 859 -10.35 20.05 -22.51
C SER A 859 -9.88 18.62 -22.69
N ALA A 860 -8.59 18.46 -22.92
CA ALA A 860 -7.93 17.15 -23.04
C ALA A 860 -6.62 17.18 -22.28
N ARG A 861 -6.27 16.08 -21.64
CA ARG A 861 -5.00 15.91 -20.92
C ARG A 861 -4.53 14.46 -21.09
N ALA A 862 -3.22 14.27 -21.24
CA ALA A 862 -2.60 12.98 -21.13
C ALA A 862 -1.50 13.07 -20.08
N THR A 863 -1.42 12.11 -19.17
CA THR A 863 -0.42 12.10 -18.09
C THR A 863 0.33 10.77 -18.13
N TYR A 864 1.62 10.84 -18.38
CA TYR A 864 2.54 9.72 -18.23
C TYR A 864 3.30 9.88 -16.93
N SER A 865 3.21 8.89 -16.06
CA SER A 865 3.95 8.82 -14.79
C SER A 865 4.83 7.59 -14.79
N TRP A 866 6.10 7.75 -14.43
CA TRP A 866 7.07 6.66 -14.34
C TRP A 866 7.93 6.80 -13.09
N ARG A 867 8.25 5.65 -12.49
CA ARG A 867 9.20 5.55 -11.37
C ARG A 867 10.15 4.38 -11.60
N SER A 868 11.40 4.57 -11.22
CA SER A 868 12.40 3.50 -11.27
C SER A 868 12.15 2.46 -10.17
N LYS A 869 12.75 1.30 -10.34
CA LYS A 869 12.68 0.19 -9.38
C LYS A 869 13.01 0.62 -7.96
N TYR A 870 12.40 -0.05 -7.01
CA TYR A 870 12.56 0.24 -5.59
C TYR A 870 12.43 -1.02 -4.73
N TYR A 871 13.04 -0.98 -3.56
CA TYR A 871 12.90 -1.99 -2.53
C TYR A 871 11.57 -1.79 -1.79
N THR A 872 10.86 -2.88 -1.51
CA THR A 872 9.60 -2.81 -0.73
C THR A 872 9.77 -3.35 0.68
N GLN A 873 10.29 -4.55 0.83
CA GLN A 873 10.44 -5.22 2.12
C GLN A 873 11.38 -6.42 2.01
N ALA A 874 11.74 -7.02 3.13
CA ALA A 874 12.33 -8.35 3.16
C ALA A 874 11.23 -9.40 3.01
N ASP A 875 11.45 -10.36 2.11
CA ASP A 875 10.58 -11.53 1.95
C ASP A 875 11.40 -12.80 2.12
N ARG A 876 11.16 -13.52 3.20
CA ARG A 876 11.82 -14.79 3.52
C ARG A 876 13.34 -14.70 3.41
N GLY A 877 13.92 -13.59 3.93
CA GLY A 877 15.35 -13.33 3.97
C GLY A 877 15.96 -12.76 2.70
N ASN A 878 15.18 -12.57 1.64
CA ASN A 878 15.61 -11.90 0.43
C ASN A 878 15.06 -10.48 0.36
N PHE A 879 15.73 -9.60 -0.39
CA PHE A 879 15.19 -8.28 -0.69
C PHE A 879 14.15 -8.39 -1.79
N LEU A 880 12.93 -7.93 -1.51
CA LEU A 880 11.90 -7.82 -2.52
C LEU A 880 12.01 -6.48 -3.23
N VAL A 881 12.26 -6.53 -4.52
CA VAL A 881 12.36 -5.36 -5.39
C VAL A 881 11.15 -5.30 -6.30
N THR A 882 10.46 -4.17 -6.32
CA THR A 882 9.49 -3.85 -7.36
C THR A 882 10.22 -3.17 -8.50
N ASP A 883 10.02 -3.65 -9.71
CA ASP A 883 10.65 -3.14 -10.93
C ASP A 883 10.12 -1.74 -11.30
N ASP A 884 10.70 -1.14 -12.32
CA ASP A 884 10.23 0.15 -12.79
C ASP A 884 8.78 0.03 -13.32
N TYR A 885 8.01 1.08 -13.05
CA TYR A 885 6.60 1.12 -13.37
C TYR A 885 6.23 2.45 -14.03
N GLY A 886 5.59 2.37 -15.20
CA GLY A 886 5.06 3.52 -15.92
C GLY A 886 3.58 3.34 -16.21
N SER A 887 2.80 4.41 -16.10
CA SER A 887 1.36 4.41 -16.37
C SER A 887 1.00 5.62 -17.22
N LEU A 888 0.09 5.42 -18.17
CA LEU A 888 -0.47 6.48 -19.02
C LEU A 888 -1.96 6.60 -18.73
N GLU A 889 -2.36 7.79 -18.31
CA GLU A 889 -3.75 8.20 -18.13
C GLU A 889 -4.08 9.29 -19.14
N ALA A 890 -5.32 9.32 -19.64
CA ALA A 890 -5.79 10.37 -20.53
C ALA A 890 -7.25 10.71 -20.26
N ASN A 891 -7.61 11.98 -20.46
CA ASN A 891 -9.00 12.37 -20.39
C ASN A 891 -9.35 13.42 -21.46
N ILE A 892 -10.62 13.42 -21.86
CA ILE A 892 -11.20 14.40 -22.75
C ILE A 892 -12.55 14.81 -22.16
N ASN A 893 -12.79 16.12 -22.02
CA ASN A 893 -14.07 16.64 -21.58
C ASN A 893 -14.63 17.57 -22.65
N PHE A 894 -15.93 17.47 -22.86
CA PHE A 894 -16.68 18.30 -23.78
C PHE A 894 -17.88 18.95 -23.10
N LYS A 895 -17.93 20.26 -23.08
CA LYS A 895 -19.08 21.02 -22.58
C LYS A 895 -20.18 21.00 -23.62
N ILE A 896 -21.23 20.20 -23.38
CA ILE A 896 -22.44 20.15 -24.22
C ILE A 896 -23.20 21.46 -24.08
N THR A 897 -23.35 21.91 -22.84
CA THR A 897 -23.88 23.20 -22.44
C THR A 897 -23.07 23.78 -21.28
N ASP A 898 -23.32 25.00 -20.83
CA ASP A 898 -22.68 25.57 -19.65
C ASP A 898 -22.95 24.75 -18.37
N LYS A 899 -24.01 23.95 -18.36
CA LYS A 899 -24.43 23.13 -17.21
C LYS A 899 -24.17 21.64 -17.37
N LEU A 900 -23.82 21.16 -18.56
CA LEU A 900 -23.69 19.75 -18.88
C LEU A 900 -22.36 19.46 -19.58
N THR A 901 -21.56 18.58 -19.00
CA THR A 901 -20.26 18.15 -19.54
C THR A 901 -20.21 16.65 -19.70
N LEU A 902 -19.76 16.18 -20.87
CA LEU A 902 -19.39 14.81 -21.14
C LEU A 902 -17.88 14.63 -20.93
N GLY A 903 -17.49 13.64 -20.16
CA GLY A 903 -16.09 13.23 -19.97
C GLY A 903 -15.84 11.82 -20.47
N LEU A 904 -14.66 11.59 -21.03
CA LEU A 904 -14.15 10.27 -21.36
C LEU A 904 -12.74 10.16 -20.78
N ASP A 905 -12.52 9.16 -19.94
CA ASP A 905 -11.26 8.94 -19.25
C ASP A 905 -10.72 7.54 -19.61
N GLY A 906 -9.41 7.47 -19.80
CA GLY A 906 -8.68 6.22 -19.95
C GLY A 906 -7.58 6.15 -18.90
N MET A 907 -7.52 5.07 -18.17
CA MET A 907 -6.53 4.81 -17.11
C MET A 907 -5.76 3.54 -17.40
N ASN A 908 -4.47 3.55 -17.06
CA ASN A 908 -3.56 2.44 -17.35
C ASN A 908 -3.57 2.04 -18.84
N LEU A 909 -3.57 3.02 -19.74
CA LEU A 909 -3.71 2.80 -21.19
C LEU A 909 -2.60 1.94 -21.80
N LEU A 910 -1.46 1.81 -21.11
CA LEU A 910 -0.35 0.94 -21.51
C LEU A 910 -0.54 -0.52 -21.08
N ASP A 911 -1.58 -0.85 -20.30
CA ASP A 911 -1.74 -2.15 -19.62
C ASP A 911 -0.46 -2.55 -18.88
N SER A 912 0.04 -1.61 -18.07
CA SER A 912 1.34 -1.71 -17.43
C SER A 912 1.44 -2.93 -16.55
N GLU A 913 2.61 -3.55 -16.58
CA GLU A 913 2.94 -4.73 -15.81
C GLU A 913 3.54 -4.30 -14.46
N TYR A 914 2.94 -4.77 -13.37
CA TYR A 914 3.51 -4.65 -12.04
C TYR A 914 4.36 -5.88 -11.74
N ARG A 915 5.69 -5.71 -11.70
CA ARG A 915 6.64 -6.79 -11.51
C ARG A 915 7.40 -6.62 -10.22
N SER A 916 7.59 -7.73 -9.51
CA SER A 916 8.50 -7.81 -8.37
C SER A 916 9.34 -9.09 -8.44
N TYR A 917 10.54 -9.04 -7.88
CA TYR A 917 11.47 -10.16 -7.86
C TYR A 917 12.28 -10.18 -6.56
N ALA A 918 12.78 -11.36 -6.20
CA ALA A 918 13.66 -11.53 -5.05
C ALA A 918 15.11 -11.23 -5.45
N GLU A 919 15.74 -10.24 -4.83
CA GLU A 919 17.16 -9.98 -5.01
C GLU A 919 17.97 -10.80 -4.01
N VAL A 920 18.80 -11.69 -4.52
CA VAL A 920 19.58 -12.62 -3.71
C VAL A 920 21.07 -12.28 -3.81
N ALA A 921 21.73 -12.11 -2.67
CA ALA A 921 23.14 -11.78 -2.64
C ALA A 921 23.98 -12.86 -3.34
N GLY A 922 24.89 -12.41 -4.23
CA GLY A 922 25.79 -13.30 -4.98
C GLY A 922 25.15 -13.97 -6.20
N VAL A 923 23.92 -13.66 -6.56
CA VAL A 923 23.24 -14.12 -7.78
C VAL A 923 23.15 -12.97 -8.78
N ALA A 924 23.66 -13.18 -9.99
CA ALA A 924 23.72 -12.13 -11.01
C ALA A 924 22.38 -11.91 -11.72
N ALA A 925 21.62 -12.98 -11.96
CA ALA A 925 20.34 -12.95 -12.70
C ALA A 925 19.12 -12.96 -11.79
N THR A 926 19.14 -12.15 -10.72
CA THR A 926 18.07 -12.14 -9.69
C THR A 926 16.72 -11.71 -10.23
N GLU A 927 16.65 -10.93 -11.30
CA GLU A 927 15.40 -10.54 -11.97
C GLU A 927 14.62 -11.73 -12.54
N LYS A 928 15.26 -12.88 -12.73
CA LYS A 928 14.59 -14.14 -13.10
C LYS A 928 13.87 -14.81 -11.92
N LEU A 929 14.20 -14.43 -10.69
CA LEU A 929 13.54 -14.93 -9.47
C LEU A 929 12.26 -14.14 -9.22
N THR A 930 11.34 -14.23 -10.14
CA THR A 930 10.04 -13.55 -10.10
C THR A 930 9.32 -13.83 -8.80
N ARG A 931 8.90 -12.78 -8.07
CA ARG A 931 8.01 -12.88 -6.92
C ARG A 931 6.55 -12.72 -7.33
N GLY A 932 6.30 -11.82 -8.25
CA GLY A 932 5.00 -11.62 -8.87
C GLY A 932 5.08 -10.73 -10.10
N ILE A 933 4.33 -11.09 -11.11
CA ILE A 933 4.11 -10.30 -12.32
C ILE A 933 2.61 -10.20 -12.50
N TYR A 934 2.07 -8.98 -12.51
CA TYR A 934 0.63 -8.76 -12.54
C TYR A 934 0.21 -7.74 -13.58
N LYS A 935 -0.99 -7.94 -14.13
CA LYS A 935 -1.70 -6.97 -14.96
C LYS A 935 -3.13 -6.81 -14.46
N THR A 936 -3.59 -5.57 -14.40
CA THR A 936 -4.95 -5.21 -13.94
C THR A 936 -5.87 -4.72 -15.06
N GLY A 937 -5.33 -4.64 -16.30
CA GLY A 937 -6.06 -4.18 -17.46
C GLY A 937 -6.17 -2.66 -17.56
N ARG A 938 -6.74 -2.22 -18.69
CA ARG A 938 -7.09 -0.82 -18.96
C ARG A 938 -8.47 -0.53 -18.39
N ARG A 939 -8.64 0.68 -17.89
CA ARG A 939 -9.93 1.15 -17.41
C ARG A 939 -10.39 2.33 -18.26
N TYR A 940 -11.66 2.31 -18.67
CA TYR A 940 -12.28 3.38 -19.45
C TYR A 940 -13.52 3.87 -18.72
N MET A 941 -13.62 5.18 -18.53
CA MET A 941 -14.75 5.77 -17.83
C MET A 941 -15.44 6.81 -18.70
N ALA A 942 -16.74 6.66 -18.88
CA ALA A 942 -17.61 7.68 -19.44
C ALA A 942 -18.36 8.40 -18.32
N THR A 943 -18.33 9.71 -18.33
CA THR A 943 -18.90 10.54 -17.27
C THR A 943 -19.84 11.58 -17.86
N LEU A 944 -21.05 11.69 -17.34
CA LEU A 944 -21.95 12.82 -17.59
C LEU A 944 -22.04 13.64 -16.30
N ARG A 945 -21.60 14.91 -16.33
CA ARG A 945 -21.63 15.84 -15.20
C ARG A 945 -22.62 16.95 -15.45
N PHE A 946 -23.40 17.23 -14.43
CA PHE A 946 -24.33 18.36 -14.37
C PHE A 946 -23.92 19.31 -13.24
N THR A 947 -23.99 20.62 -13.51
CA THR A 947 -23.73 21.67 -12.52
C THR A 947 -24.70 22.84 -12.74
N TYR A 948 -25.37 23.26 -11.66
CA TYR A 948 -26.31 24.37 -11.65
C TYR A 948 -25.85 25.44 -10.67
#